data_7479b8235d45062ba25de83d7bfbcd55
#
_entry.id   7479b8235d45062ba25de83d7bfbcd55
#
_cell.length_a   1.000
_cell.length_b   1.000
_cell.length_c   1.000
_cell.angle_alpha   90.00
_cell.angle_beta   90.00
_cell.angle_gamma   90.00
#
_symmetry.space_group_name_H-M   'P 1'
#
loop_
_entity.id
_entity.type
_entity.pdbx_description
1 polymer ?
#
loop_
_entity_poly.entity_id
_entity_poly.type
_entity_poly.pdbx_seq_one_letter_code
_entity_poly.pdbx_strand_id
1 'polypeptide(L)'
;MAFFVKPLQKPLALAIASVAWCSLSCAAFAQTPTQKIEPITVTGKSAPVLDAENADVGGFNAPLAKTPQSITVIGADLLASTGAQTLSHALKLDSSLADSYNTLGYIESLSIRGFLLDQTGNFRRNGLAMTNYAPIAFENKERIEILKGVAGLQTGVSAPGGLVNYVTKVPLKDAFTTATVSGDQYGTAKAHVDANTSIGNVGVRINVAAELLRSQFDHTHGDRQFASLAMATQLNSQTSLSADFEYHRRSQPDVPGLGLLDVNSDGVGDTLPTRINPRLNLNNQSWSLPFQTATTTAQVALNHRFNANWQARIAANVQNSKLNDRIAFPDGCSNATNYVYPGLCANGDVDIYDYRSEGEKRKVASWDAYLDGKFGAFGMQHNTRFGVAGRSIRADLPPMQAYNYVGSTNIYTPVAVPSDPTLTELNTNSRERAVEGFASLRSNLTASVQSFAGVRVSQINRASERSDGSRAVAYDQTVTTPWAGLAWSPTASTMLYGSWGQGVELEVVPNRASRFVNYGQALPALKSKQAELGAKWQASDRLLVTGALFSIDKPYADDVASASGTPIRVAGGKAARHRGVELAATGRVDAALSLQGSMTVLDAKFTQAVDPTLVGQRVTNVPRVKASLFADYKIAALPGFALNALAVFESGKTVNADGSVTLPNSWQLDAGMRYQTKLMGQSTLLRLNVENLTNRIYWREAPTQSWGGIYLFPSTPRTVRGSVTVDF
;
A
#
# COMPACT_ATOMS: atom_id res chain seq x y z
N MET A 1 -22.24 22.31 39.40
CA MET A 1 -21.64 21.23 38.58
C MET A 1 -20.61 21.92 37.70
N ALA A 2 -19.34 21.85 38.08
CA ALA A 2 -18.27 22.52 37.36
C ALA A 2 -17.62 21.49 36.43
N PHE A 3 -17.68 21.71 35.12
CA PHE A 3 -16.96 20.94 34.12
C PHE A 3 -15.47 21.30 34.19
N PHE A 4 -14.63 20.38 34.70
CA PHE A 4 -13.20 20.48 34.57
C PHE A 4 -12.80 20.12 33.12
N VAL A 5 -12.50 21.11 32.33
CA VAL A 5 -11.79 20.94 31.06
C VAL A 5 -10.31 20.65 31.40
N LYS A 6 -9.85 19.42 31.18
CA LYS A 6 -8.42 19.11 31.22
C LYS A 6 -7.69 19.92 30.15
N PRO A 7 -6.57 20.57 30.47
CA PRO A 7 -5.81 21.37 29.49
C PRO A 7 -5.32 20.48 28.34
N LEU A 8 -5.51 20.96 27.11
CA LEU A 8 -4.92 20.36 25.90
C LEU A 8 -3.43 20.10 26.13
N GLN A 9 -3.00 18.90 25.80
CA GLN A 9 -1.60 18.50 25.96
C GLN A 9 -0.70 19.49 25.22
N LYS A 10 0.26 20.06 25.95
CA LYS A 10 1.16 21.13 25.53
C LYS A 10 1.83 21.00 24.14
N PRO A 11 2.13 19.78 23.60
CA PRO A 11 2.80 19.70 22.30
C PRO A 11 1.91 20.10 21.10
N LEU A 12 0.59 19.89 21.16
CA LEU A 12 -0.27 20.22 20.02
C LEU A 12 -0.57 21.74 19.95
N ALA A 13 -0.72 22.38 21.11
CA ALA A 13 -0.90 23.84 21.19
C ALA A 13 0.37 24.58 20.73
N LEU A 14 1.57 24.03 21.01
CA LEU A 14 2.83 24.59 20.54
C LEU A 14 3.04 24.37 19.03
N ALA A 15 2.65 23.22 18.49
CA ALA A 15 2.72 22.94 17.07
C ALA A 15 1.75 23.82 16.25
N ILE A 16 0.54 24.06 16.73
CA ILE A 16 -0.43 24.96 16.09
C ILE A 16 0.04 26.43 16.16
N ALA A 17 0.61 26.84 17.29
CA ALA A 17 1.13 28.20 17.45
C ALA A 17 2.39 28.44 16.60
N SER A 18 3.30 27.47 16.49
CA SER A 18 4.51 27.57 15.66
C SER A 18 4.20 27.54 14.16
N VAL A 19 3.16 26.81 13.72
CA VAL A 19 2.68 26.81 12.33
C VAL A 19 2.05 28.14 11.96
N ALA A 20 1.27 28.76 12.85
CA ALA A 20 0.70 30.09 12.63
C ALA A 20 1.78 31.19 12.60
N TRP A 21 2.88 31.05 13.34
CA TRP A 21 3.99 32.01 13.33
C TRP A 21 4.89 31.88 12.11
N CYS A 22 5.12 30.65 11.60
CA CYS A 22 5.85 30.45 10.35
C CYS A 22 5.12 31.00 9.13
N SER A 23 3.78 30.96 9.12
CA SER A 23 2.98 31.52 8.00
C SER A 23 3.02 33.05 7.94
N LEU A 24 3.12 33.72 9.09
CA LEU A 24 3.24 35.18 9.16
C LEU A 24 4.64 35.73 8.81
N SER A 25 5.70 34.93 9.02
CA SER A 25 7.07 35.34 8.69
C SER A 25 7.47 35.10 7.22
N CYS A 26 6.81 34.17 6.50
CA CYS A 26 7.07 33.95 5.07
C CYS A 26 6.47 35.03 4.15
N ALA A 27 5.51 35.81 4.62
CA ALA A 27 4.90 36.90 3.83
C ALA A 27 5.83 38.12 3.64
N ALA A 28 6.91 38.22 4.37
CA ALA A 28 7.82 39.40 4.38
C ALA A 28 8.99 39.35 3.38
N PHE A 29 9.20 38.24 2.64
CA PHE A 29 10.34 38.08 1.73
C PHE A 29 10.00 38.02 0.24
N ALA A 30 8.81 38.42 -0.16
CA ALA A 30 8.37 38.38 -1.56
C ALA A 30 8.57 39.73 -2.25
N GLN A 31 9.83 40.18 -2.47
CA GLN A 31 10.11 41.19 -3.50
C GLN A 31 11.59 41.13 -3.92
N THR A 32 11.89 40.45 -5.02
CA THR A 32 13.03 40.72 -5.89
C THR A 32 12.74 40.21 -7.33
N PRO A 33 13.28 40.84 -8.40
CA PRO A 33 12.75 40.76 -9.74
C PRO A 33 13.02 39.43 -10.46
N THR A 34 12.04 39.00 -11.22
CA THR A 34 11.91 37.81 -12.03
C THR A 34 12.98 37.68 -13.11
N GLN A 35 13.94 36.78 -12.95
CA GLN A 35 14.56 36.14 -14.11
C GLN A 35 13.65 34.99 -14.59
N LYS A 36 13.35 34.99 -15.91
CA LYS A 36 12.59 33.92 -16.57
C LYS A 36 13.30 32.58 -16.41
N ILE A 37 12.81 31.75 -15.53
CA ILE A 37 13.15 30.32 -15.48
C ILE A 37 12.27 29.66 -16.52
N GLU A 38 12.86 29.13 -17.61
CA GLU A 38 12.12 28.26 -18.52
C GLU A 38 11.68 26.98 -17.81
N PRO A 39 10.46 26.50 -18.08
CA PRO A 39 9.79 25.59 -17.18
C PRO A 39 10.44 24.20 -17.21
N ILE A 40 10.82 23.71 -16.02
CA ILE A 40 10.45 22.32 -15.70
C ILE A 40 8.97 22.25 -16.04
N THR A 41 8.55 21.41 -16.96
CA THR A 41 7.14 21.27 -17.32
C THR A 41 6.39 20.64 -16.14
N VAL A 42 6.17 21.41 -15.11
CA VAL A 42 5.23 21.15 -14.04
C VAL A 42 4.09 22.11 -14.33
N THR A 43 3.05 21.58 -14.96
CA THR A 43 1.80 22.30 -15.19
C THR A 43 1.26 22.80 -13.85
N GLY A 44 1.10 24.11 -13.75
CA GLY A 44 0.52 24.74 -12.56
C GLY A 44 -0.86 24.19 -12.23
N LYS A 45 -1.19 24.10 -10.91
CA LYS A 45 -2.38 23.50 -10.28
C LYS A 45 -2.79 22.21 -10.99
N SER A 46 -2.40 21.05 -10.41
CA SER A 46 -2.72 19.75 -11.00
C SER A 46 -4.17 19.72 -11.47
N ALA A 47 -4.36 19.43 -12.76
CA ALA A 47 -5.68 19.04 -13.25
C ALA A 47 -6.18 17.92 -12.31
N PRO A 48 -7.50 17.87 -11.99
CA PRO A 48 -8.01 16.81 -11.14
C PRO A 48 -7.49 15.46 -11.68
N VAL A 49 -6.87 14.66 -10.82
CA VAL A 49 -6.05 13.50 -11.20
C VAL A 49 -6.84 12.35 -11.83
N LEU A 50 -8.16 12.50 -11.96
CA LEU A 50 -8.96 11.65 -12.84
C LEU A 50 -8.51 11.76 -14.32
N ASP A 51 -7.68 12.75 -14.66
CA ASP A 51 -7.12 12.97 -16.00
C ASP A 51 -5.65 12.51 -16.09
N ALA A 52 -5.16 11.58 -15.28
CA ALA A 52 -3.76 11.12 -15.33
C ALA A 52 -3.43 10.50 -16.69
N GLU A 53 -2.67 11.23 -17.48
CA GLU A 53 -2.25 10.78 -18.83
C GLU A 53 -1.11 9.77 -18.77
N ASN A 54 -0.27 9.83 -17.74
CA ASN A 54 0.96 9.06 -17.64
C ASN A 54 1.11 8.39 -16.26
N ALA A 55 1.80 7.26 -16.24
CA ALA A 55 2.25 6.61 -15.02
C ALA A 55 3.71 6.14 -15.20
N ASP A 56 4.53 6.38 -14.18
CA ASP A 56 5.94 6.00 -14.20
C ASP A 56 6.15 4.49 -14.01
N VAL A 57 5.20 3.83 -13.33
CA VAL A 57 5.28 2.42 -12.94
C VAL A 57 5.29 1.45 -14.13
N GLY A 58 4.81 1.86 -15.32
CA GLY A 58 4.75 0.99 -16.50
C GLY A 58 6.09 0.64 -17.13
N GLY A 59 7.12 1.46 -16.95
CA GLY A 59 8.50 1.19 -17.40
C GLY A 59 8.77 1.40 -18.90
N PHE A 60 7.78 1.82 -19.71
CA PHE A 60 7.91 2.01 -21.17
C PHE A 60 7.87 3.46 -21.63
N ASN A 61 7.81 4.42 -20.72
CA ASN A 61 7.70 5.84 -21.02
C ASN A 61 6.60 6.12 -22.08
N ALA A 62 5.38 5.66 -21.81
CA ALA A 62 4.23 5.77 -22.70
C ALA A 62 3.00 6.26 -21.94
N PRO A 63 2.06 6.98 -22.59
CA PRO A 63 0.79 7.34 -21.98
C PRO A 63 0.02 6.10 -21.50
N LEU A 64 -0.76 6.25 -20.44
CA LEU A 64 -1.59 5.19 -19.86
C LEU A 64 -2.45 4.49 -20.91
N ALA A 65 -3.09 5.27 -21.77
CA ALA A 65 -3.93 4.76 -22.87
C ALA A 65 -3.15 3.94 -23.93
N LYS A 66 -1.81 4.07 -23.96
CA LYS A 66 -0.93 3.40 -24.94
C LYS A 66 0.05 2.42 -24.27
N THR A 67 -0.11 2.13 -22.99
CA THR A 67 0.70 1.15 -22.26
C THR A 67 -0.03 -0.20 -22.22
N PRO A 68 0.55 -1.30 -22.72
CA PRO A 68 -0.12 -2.62 -22.81
C PRO A 68 -0.07 -3.37 -21.45
N GLN A 69 -0.52 -2.72 -20.40
CA GLN A 69 -0.56 -3.21 -19.02
C GLN A 69 -1.76 -2.59 -18.29
N SER A 70 -2.28 -3.29 -17.32
CA SER A 70 -3.33 -2.77 -16.42
C SER A 70 -2.70 -1.91 -15.33
N ILE A 71 -3.01 -0.61 -15.33
CA ILE A 71 -2.49 0.38 -14.38
C ILE A 71 -3.64 1.23 -13.86
N THR A 72 -3.69 1.46 -12.54
CA THR A 72 -4.59 2.41 -11.89
C THR A 72 -3.79 3.55 -11.28
N VAL A 73 -4.30 4.78 -11.41
CA VAL A 73 -3.73 5.96 -10.77
C VAL A 73 -4.78 6.58 -9.84
N ILE A 74 -4.40 6.80 -8.58
CA ILE A 74 -5.24 7.40 -7.55
C ILE A 74 -4.56 8.69 -7.09
N GLY A 75 -5.11 9.83 -7.44
CA GLY A 75 -4.52 11.11 -7.13
C GLY A 75 -4.88 11.67 -5.77
N ALA A 76 -4.11 12.65 -5.31
CA ALA A 76 -4.31 13.32 -4.03
C ALA A 76 -5.72 13.94 -3.89
N ASP A 77 -6.25 14.53 -4.97
CA ASP A 77 -7.60 15.12 -4.95
C ASP A 77 -8.70 14.07 -4.77
N LEU A 78 -8.55 12.89 -5.38
CA LEU A 78 -9.48 11.77 -5.22
C LEU A 78 -9.42 11.20 -3.79
N LEU A 79 -8.21 11.01 -3.26
CA LEU A 79 -8.02 10.61 -1.85
C LEU A 79 -8.66 11.62 -0.89
N ALA A 80 -8.46 12.92 -1.12
CA ALA A 80 -9.07 13.96 -0.32
C ALA A 80 -10.60 14.01 -0.45
N SER A 81 -11.14 13.76 -1.66
CA SER A 81 -12.60 13.77 -1.92
C SER A 81 -13.31 12.61 -1.23
N THR A 82 -12.69 11.46 -1.13
CA THR A 82 -13.21 10.29 -0.39
C THR A 82 -12.92 10.34 1.11
N GLY A 83 -12.13 11.32 1.58
CA GLY A 83 -11.68 11.40 2.96
C GLY A 83 -10.67 10.31 3.34
N ALA A 84 -10.01 9.70 2.34
CA ALA A 84 -9.06 8.63 2.56
C ALA A 84 -7.82 9.14 3.31
N GLN A 85 -7.50 8.50 4.44
CA GLN A 85 -6.35 8.81 5.29
C GLN A 85 -5.35 7.67 5.37
N THR A 86 -5.74 6.48 4.94
CA THR A 86 -4.96 5.25 4.97
C THR A 86 -4.97 4.57 3.61
N LEU A 87 -4.01 3.68 3.38
CA LEU A 87 -3.97 2.86 2.17
C LEU A 87 -5.24 2.01 2.04
N SER A 88 -5.75 1.43 3.13
CA SER A 88 -7.00 0.66 3.15
C SER A 88 -8.19 1.44 2.60
N HIS A 89 -8.31 2.74 2.89
CA HIS A 89 -9.35 3.59 2.29
C HIS A 89 -9.14 3.79 0.78
N ALA A 90 -7.88 3.97 0.34
CA ALA A 90 -7.56 4.13 -1.08
C ALA A 90 -7.88 2.85 -1.88
N LEU A 91 -7.76 1.66 -1.27
CA LEU A 91 -8.07 0.36 -1.91
C LEU A 91 -9.53 0.22 -2.32
N LYS A 92 -10.45 0.96 -1.69
CA LYS A 92 -11.87 0.95 -2.05
C LYS A 92 -12.13 1.52 -3.45
N LEU A 93 -11.20 2.28 -4.02
CA LEU A 93 -11.33 2.94 -5.32
C LEU A 93 -11.02 2.02 -6.51
N ASP A 94 -10.53 0.80 -6.27
CA ASP A 94 -10.22 -0.17 -7.32
C ASP A 94 -10.63 -1.59 -6.90
N SER A 95 -11.44 -2.24 -7.71
CA SER A 95 -11.99 -3.57 -7.43
C SER A 95 -10.97 -4.71 -7.47
N SER A 96 -9.80 -4.52 -8.06
CA SER A 96 -8.72 -5.51 -8.06
C SER A 96 -7.91 -5.55 -6.77
N LEU A 97 -8.09 -4.53 -5.90
CA LEU A 97 -7.39 -4.34 -4.63
C LEU A 97 -8.25 -4.83 -3.47
N ALA A 98 -7.65 -5.43 -2.46
CA ALA A 98 -8.34 -5.82 -1.23
C ALA A 98 -7.41 -5.73 -0.03
N ASP A 99 -8.00 -5.50 1.14
CA ASP A 99 -7.31 -5.63 2.42
C ASP A 99 -6.86 -7.09 2.64
N SER A 100 -5.70 -7.25 3.29
CA SER A 100 -5.18 -8.55 3.69
C SER A 100 -4.34 -8.40 4.96
N TYR A 101 -4.96 -8.49 6.12
CA TYR A 101 -4.39 -8.19 7.42
C TYR A 101 -4.18 -6.67 7.65
N ASN A 102 -5.23 -5.90 7.40
CA ASN A 102 -5.22 -4.46 7.69
C ASN A 102 -5.91 -4.17 9.02
N THR A 103 -5.11 -4.20 10.09
CA THR A 103 -5.57 -3.79 11.41
C THR A 103 -5.23 -2.33 11.70
N LEU A 104 -6.06 -1.70 12.55
CA LEU A 104 -5.79 -0.35 13.03
C LEU A 104 -4.50 -0.32 13.85
N GLY A 105 -3.68 0.70 13.64
CA GLY A 105 -2.48 0.95 14.44
C GLY A 105 -1.24 0.23 13.96
N TYR A 106 -1.37 -0.82 13.17
CA TYR A 106 -0.29 -1.69 12.71
C TYR A 106 0.14 -1.40 11.25
N ILE A 107 0.83 -2.37 10.63
CA ILE A 107 1.27 -2.35 9.24
C ILE A 107 0.06 -2.54 8.31
N GLU A 108 0.02 -1.79 7.21
CA GLU A 108 -1.02 -1.94 6.19
C GLU A 108 -0.58 -2.99 5.16
N SER A 109 -1.38 -4.05 5.02
CA SER A 109 -1.16 -5.12 4.04
C SER A 109 -2.30 -5.17 3.05
N LEU A 110 -1.98 -5.41 1.79
CA LEU A 110 -2.98 -5.47 0.73
C LEU A 110 -2.68 -6.57 -0.27
N SER A 111 -3.71 -6.98 -0.99
CA SER A 111 -3.61 -7.88 -2.14
C SER A 111 -4.06 -7.18 -3.42
N ILE A 112 -3.47 -7.58 -4.54
CA ILE A 112 -3.88 -7.19 -5.89
C ILE A 112 -4.18 -8.46 -6.66
N ARG A 113 -5.35 -8.53 -7.33
CA ARG A 113 -5.81 -9.75 -8.03
C ARG A 113 -5.79 -11.00 -7.12
N GLY A 114 -6.01 -10.80 -5.81
CA GLY A 114 -5.97 -11.86 -4.80
C GLY A 114 -4.58 -12.32 -4.35
N PHE A 115 -3.50 -11.71 -4.83
CA PHE A 115 -2.14 -11.98 -4.35
C PHE A 115 -1.71 -10.97 -3.31
N LEU A 116 -1.38 -11.46 -2.11
CA LEU A 116 -0.78 -10.64 -1.05
C LEU A 116 0.53 -10.03 -1.55
N LEU A 117 0.71 -8.73 -1.33
CA LEU A 117 1.95 -8.03 -1.66
C LEU A 117 3.00 -8.22 -0.57
N ASP A 118 4.25 -8.38 -1.01
CA ASP A 118 5.41 -8.42 -0.13
C ASP A 118 5.80 -7.01 0.32
N GLN A 119 6.00 -6.81 1.63
CA GLN A 119 6.31 -5.52 2.23
C GLN A 119 7.66 -4.94 1.80
N THR A 120 8.52 -5.76 1.20
CA THR A 120 9.88 -5.36 0.75
C THR A 120 10.01 -5.27 -0.76
N GLY A 121 9.21 -6.05 -1.50
CA GLY A 121 9.32 -6.21 -2.95
C GLY A 121 8.37 -5.35 -3.78
N ASN A 122 7.15 -5.11 -3.28
CA ASN A 122 6.06 -4.54 -4.08
C ASN A 122 5.83 -3.04 -3.90
N PHE A 123 6.64 -2.36 -3.08
CA PHE A 123 6.43 -0.93 -2.79
C PHE A 123 7.58 -0.09 -3.32
N ARG A 124 7.22 1.04 -3.94
CA ARG A 124 8.15 1.99 -4.54
C ARG A 124 7.80 3.41 -4.12
N ARG A 125 8.81 4.27 -4.10
CA ARG A 125 8.67 5.71 -3.96
C ARG A 125 9.43 6.37 -5.10
N ASN A 126 8.72 7.09 -5.96
CA ASN A 126 9.27 7.67 -7.20
C ASN A 126 10.07 6.65 -8.04
N GLY A 127 9.60 5.39 -8.10
CA GLY A 127 10.21 4.26 -8.81
C GLY A 127 11.26 3.47 -8.03
N LEU A 128 11.82 4.01 -6.95
CA LEU A 128 12.88 3.36 -6.15
C LEU A 128 12.28 2.48 -5.03
N ALA A 129 12.98 1.39 -4.69
CA ALA A 129 12.51 0.45 -3.67
C ALA A 129 12.40 1.09 -2.29
N MET A 130 11.31 0.76 -1.60
CA MET A 130 11.07 1.07 -0.20
C MET A 130 10.44 -0.13 0.51
N THR A 131 10.38 -0.12 1.84
CA THR A 131 9.61 -1.10 2.62
C THR A 131 8.34 -0.47 3.18
N ASN A 132 7.28 -1.28 3.35
CA ASN A 132 5.99 -0.87 3.88
C ASN A 132 5.73 -1.43 5.29
N TYR A 133 6.78 -1.47 6.14
CA TYR A 133 6.66 -1.88 7.55
C TYR A 133 6.21 -0.75 8.49
N ALA A 134 5.86 0.40 7.95
CA ALA A 134 5.26 1.51 8.66
C ALA A 134 4.16 2.12 7.81
N PRO A 135 3.06 2.61 8.38
CA PRO A 135 2.01 3.29 7.63
C PRO A 135 2.57 4.46 6.81
N ILE A 136 2.03 4.64 5.60
CA ILE A 136 2.49 5.67 4.66
C ILE A 136 1.71 6.97 4.89
N ALA A 137 2.43 8.09 4.96
CA ALA A 137 1.83 9.42 4.99
C ALA A 137 1.43 9.88 3.59
N PHE A 138 0.23 10.45 3.42
CA PHE A 138 -0.28 10.92 2.12
C PHE A 138 -0.09 12.42 1.89
N GLU A 139 0.30 13.18 2.89
CA GLU A 139 0.40 14.63 2.86
C GLU A 139 1.30 15.15 1.73
N ASN A 140 2.42 14.46 1.48
CA ASN A 140 3.35 14.80 0.41
C ASN A 140 3.25 13.89 -0.83
N LYS A 141 2.19 13.11 -0.96
CA LYS A 141 1.98 12.27 -2.16
C LYS A 141 1.10 13.02 -3.16
N GLU A 142 1.55 13.08 -4.40
CA GLU A 142 0.80 13.62 -5.53
C GLU A 142 -0.20 12.59 -6.04
N ARG A 143 0.23 11.31 -6.10
CA ARG A 143 -0.58 10.20 -6.56
C ARG A 143 -0.01 8.85 -6.10
N ILE A 144 -0.87 7.84 -6.13
CA ILE A 144 -0.51 6.43 -5.99
C ILE A 144 -0.71 5.78 -7.36
N GLU A 145 0.33 5.13 -7.87
CA GLU A 145 0.28 4.36 -9.11
C GLU A 145 0.31 2.87 -8.77
N ILE A 146 -0.57 2.10 -9.39
CA ILE A 146 -0.74 0.67 -9.12
C ILE A 146 -0.62 -0.07 -10.45
N LEU A 147 0.50 -0.76 -10.65
CA LEU A 147 0.66 -1.72 -11.74
C LEU A 147 0.09 -3.06 -11.27
N LYS A 148 -0.78 -3.67 -12.07
CA LYS A 148 -1.44 -4.93 -11.74
C LYS A 148 -0.77 -6.11 -12.44
N GLY A 149 -0.58 -7.21 -11.69
CA GLY A 149 0.04 -8.42 -12.19
C GLY A 149 1.56 -8.46 -12.06
N VAL A 150 2.23 -9.39 -12.76
CA VAL A 150 3.68 -9.59 -12.63
C VAL A 150 4.46 -8.34 -13.05
N ALA A 151 5.41 -7.94 -12.22
CA ALA A 151 6.20 -6.74 -12.39
C ALA A 151 7.72 -7.00 -12.45
N GLY A 152 8.11 -8.20 -12.85
CA GLY A 152 9.52 -8.59 -12.87
C GLY A 152 10.40 -7.73 -13.76
N LEU A 153 9.87 -7.22 -14.88
CA LEU A 153 10.61 -6.27 -15.73
C LEU A 153 10.85 -4.95 -15.01
N GLN A 154 9.86 -4.44 -14.26
CA GLN A 154 9.92 -3.14 -13.58
C GLN A 154 10.78 -3.18 -12.32
N THR A 155 10.82 -4.32 -11.62
CA THR A 155 11.38 -4.36 -10.26
C THR A 155 12.28 -5.55 -9.93
N GLY A 156 12.39 -6.52 -10.83
CA GLY A 156 13.06 -7.80 -10.57
C GLY A 156 12.27 -8.67 -9.59
N VAL A 157 12.33 -8.37 -8.30
CA VAL A 157 11.67 -9.16 -7.25
C VAL A 157 10.43 -8.46 -6.73
N SER A 158 9.29 -9.13 -6.84
CA SER A 158 7.98 -8.69 -6.29
C SER A 158 6.97 -9.83 -6.36
N ALA A 159 5.99 -9.85 -5.47
CA ALA A 159 4.83 -10.73 -5.58
C ALA A 159 4.04 -10.42 -6.86
N PRO A 160 3.42 -11.44 -7.50
CA PRO A 160 2.80 -11.28 -8.82
C PRO A 160 1.51 -10.48 -8.83
N GLY A 161 1.03 -10.00 -7.69
CA GLY A 161 -0.12 -9.09 -7.61
C GLY A 161 0.14 -7.78 -8.33
N GLY A 162 1.34 -7.21 -8.21
CA GLY A 162 1.67 -5.94 -8.85
C GLY A 162 2.63 -5.07 -8.04
N LEU A 163 2.59 -3.76 -8.30
CA LEU A 163 3.39 -2.76 -7.62
C LEU A 163 2.53 -1.60 -7.16
N VAL A 164 2.88 -1.04 -6.01
CA VAL A 164 2.37 0.25 -5.53
C VAL A 164 3.52 1.25 -5.54
N ASN A 165 3.40 2.32 -6.33
CA ASN A 165 4.37 3.39 -6.43
C ASN A 165 3.78 4.70 -5.89
N TYR A 166 4.37 5.22 -4.83
CA TYR A 166 4.01 6.53 -4.27
C TYR A 166 4.82 7.62 -4.97
N VAL A 167 4.16 8.49 -5.71
CA VAL A 167 4.78 9.63 -6.36
C VAL A 167 4.65 10.85 -5.45
N THR A 168 5.78 11.46 -5.10
CA THR A 168 5.80 12.60 -4.19
C THR A 168 5.53 13.91 -4.90
N LYS A 169 4.92 14.85 -4.18
CA LYS A 169 4.76 16.24 -4.62
C LYS A 169 6.13 16.88 -4.85
N VAL A 170 6.25 17.60 -5.96
CA VAL A 170 7.45 18.37 -6.31
C VAL A 170 7.18 19.88 -6.13
N PRO A 171 8.23 20.73 -6.00
CA PRO A 171 8.06 22.18 -6.02
C PRO A 171 7.38 22.64 -7.30
N LEU A 172 6.46 23.59 -7.18
CA LEU A 172 5.75 24.22 -8.28
C LEU A 172 6.35 25.61 -8.57
N LYS A 173 6.00 26.18 -9.72
CA LYS A 173 6.49 27.51 -10.13
C LYS A 173 5.93 28.62 -9.25
N ASP A 174 4.63 28.55 -8.94
CA ASP A 174 3.93 29.58 -8.19
C ASP A 174 3.99 29.31 -6.70
N ALA A 175 4.28 30.34 -5.90
CA ALA A 175 4.25 30.25 -4.46
C ALA A 175 2.80 30.11 -3.98
N PHE A 176 2.59 29.27 -2.98
CA PHE A 176 1.31 29.11 -2.28
C PHE A 176 1.52 28.56 -0.87
N THR A 177 0.54 28.74 -0.03
CA THR A 177 0.43 28.06 1.26
C THR A 177 -0.99 27.58 1.45
N THR A 178 -1.17 26.31 1.71
CA THR A 178 -2.47 25.68 2.00
C THR A 178 -2.43 25.10 3.40
N ALA A 179 -3.40 25.49 4.23
CA ALA A 179 -3.59 24.92 5.57
C ALA A 179 -4.89 24.11 5.62
N THR A 180 -4.83 22.91 6.16
CA THR A 180 -5.99 22.02 6.33
C THR A 180 -6.13 21.59 7.78
N VAL A 181 -7.35 21.73 8.33
CA VAL A 181 -7.73 21.13 9.60
C VAL A 181 -8.84 20.13 9.33
N SER A 182 -8.74 18.94 9.91
CA SER A 182 -9.77 17.91 9.77
C SER A 182 -9.97 17.14 11.07
N GLY A 183 -11.13 16.52 11.20
CA GLY A 183 -11.46 15.68 12.36
C GLY A 183 -12.61 14.75 12.08
N ASP A 184 -12.86 13.82 13.01
CA ASP A 184 -13.97 12.87 12.95
C ASP A 184 -14.74 12.78 14.28
N GLN A 185 -15.83 12.05 14.27
CA GLN A 185 -16.71 11.88 15.43
C GLN A 185 -16.07 11.13 16.60
N TYR A 186 -14.95 10.42 16.40
CA TYR A 186 -14.24 9.71 17.45
C TYR A 186 -13.20 10.59 18.16
N GLY A 187 -13.00 11.82 17.65
CA GLY A 187 -12.06 12.78 18.22
C GLY A 187 -10.68 12.74 17.55
N THR A 188 -10.54 12.08 16.39
CA THR A 188 -9.37 12.30 15.53
C THR A 188 -9.31 13.77 15.14
N ALA A 189 -8.15 14.39 15.26
CA ALA A 189 -7.93 15.78 14.86
C ALA A 189 -6.57 15.91 14.18
N LYS A 190 -6.55 16.47 12.97
CA LYS A 190 -5.34 16.67 12.18
C LYS A 190 -5.21 18.12 11.72
N ALA A 191 -4.00 18.66 11.82
CA ALA A 191 -3.58 19.88 11.15
C ALA A 191 -2.49 19.55 10.13
N HIS A 192 -2.57 20.14 8.94
CA HIS A 192 -1.62 19.95 7.83
C HIS A 192 -1.36 21.26 7.12
N VAL A 193 -0.11 21.53 6.78
CA VAL A 193 0.32 22.66 5.94
C VAL A 193 1.12 22.12 4.76
N ASP A 194 0.79 22.60 3.55
CA ASP A 194 1.52 22.41 2.30
C ASP A 194 1.93 23.79 1.78
N ALA A 195 3.22 24.09 1.80
CA ALA A 195 3.75 25.38 1.38
C ALA A 195 4.77 25.19 0.27
N ASN A 196 4.69 26.04 -0.75
CA ASN A 196 5.57 26.04 -1.92
C ASN A 196 6.13 27.44 -2.18
N THR A 197 7.44 27.51 -2.42
CA THR A 197 8.10 28.76 -2.75
C THR A 197 9.37 28.49 -3.57
N SER A 198 10.07 29.55 -3.97
CA SER A 198 11.39 29.48 -4.59
C SER A 198 12.40 30.33 -3.82
N ILE A 199 13.59 29.82 -3.63
CA ILE A 199 14.75 30.52 -3.04
C ILE A 199 15.82 30.59 -4.11
N GLY A 200 15.97 31.75 -4.76
CA GLY A 200 16.79 31.91 -5.96
C GLY A 200 16.23 31.03 -7.09
N ASN A 201 17.06 30.13 -7.62
CA ASN A 201 16.68 29.16 -8.68
C ASN A 201 16.25 27.79 -8.12
N VAL A 202 16.14 27.63 -6.80
CA VAL A 202 15.72 26.41 -6.15
C VAL A 202 14.26 26.51 -5.76
N GLY A 203 13.40 25.68 -6.35
CA GLY A 203 12.03 25.46 -5.87
C GLY A 203 12.04 24.65 -4.59
N VAL A 204 11.22 25.03 -3.63
CA VAL A 204 11.12 24.40 -2.30
C VAL A 204 9.66 24.13 -1.98
N ARG A 205 9.32 22.92 -1.55
CA ARG A 205 7.99 22.55 -1.07
C ARG A 205 8.09 21.81 0.26
N ILE A 206 7.26 22.24 1.22
CA ILE A 206 7.26 21.71 2.58
C ILE A 206 5.85 21.19 2.88
N ASN A 207 5.77 20.00 3.48
CA ASN A 207 4.52 19.48 4.04
C ASN A 207 4.78 19.12 5.51
N VAL A 208 3.94 19.62 6.43
CA VAL A 208 4.00 19.30 7.85
C VAL A 208 2.61 18.96 8.35
N ALA A 209 2.49 17.86 9.09
CA ALA A 209 1.24 17.46 9.71
C ALA A 209 1.43 16.93 11.12
N ALA A 210 0.43 17.21 11.97
CA ALA A 210 0.29 16.62 13.30
C ALA A 210 -1.14 16.12 13.47
N GLU A 211 -1.28 14.95 14.11
CA GLU A 211 -2.58 14.29 14.23
C GLU A 211 -2.71 13.59 15.57
N LEU A 212 -3.86 13.78 16.22
CA LEU A 212 -4.36 12.96 17.31
C LEU A 212 -5.16 11.82 16.70
N LEU A 213 -4.73 10.61 16.94
CA LEU A 213 -5.37 9.39 16.42
C LEU A 213 -6.40 8.89 17.42
N ARG A 214 -7.63 8.69 16.96
CA ARG A 214 -8.75 8.12 17.69
C ARG A 214 -9.52 7.20 16.76
N SER A 215 -10.19 6.21 17.30
CA SER A 215 -11.03 5.32 16.49
C SER A 215 -12.25 4.83 17.27
N GLN A 216 -13.08 4.03 16.61
CA GLN A 216 -14.20 3.35 17.23
C GLN A 216 -13.78 2.29 18.26
N PHE A 217 -12.58 1.73 18.15
CA PHE A 217 -12.09 0.70 19.09
C PHE A 217 -11.69 1.32 20.41
N ASP A 218 -11.95 0.59 21.48
CA ASP A 218 -11.57 1.02 22.83
C ASP A 218 -10.03 1.03 22.97
N HIS A 219 -9.51 2.03 23.70
CA HIS A 219 -8.07 2.18 24.02
C HIS A 219 -7.11 2.25 22.82
N THR A 220 -7.52 2.92 21.72
CA THR A 220 -6.69 3.12 20.53
C THR A 220 -6.21 4.55 20.36
N HIS A 221 -6.02 5.26 21.47
CA HIS A 221 -5.54 6.63 21.47
C HIS A 221 -4.06 6.70 21.07
N GLY A 222 -3.74 7.52 20.08
CA GLY A 222 -2.39 7.67 19.58
C GLY A 222 -2.10 9.07 19.04
N ASP A 223 -0.91 9.23 18.50
CA ASP A 223 -0.45 10.45 17.84
C ASP A 223 0.37 10.13 16.58
N ARG A 224 0.42 11.09 15.68
CA ARG A 224 1.22 11.03 14.47
C ARG A 224 1.84 12.39 14.15
N GLN A 225 3.07 12.37 13.68
CA GLN A 225 3.82 13.54 13.23
C GLN A 225 4.44 13.25 11.88
N PHE A 226 4.36 14.21 10.99
CA PHE A 226 4.88 14.11 9.64
C PHE A 226 5.54 15.42 9.22
N ALA A 227 6.69 15.33 8.56
CA ALA A 227 7.35 16.45 7.91
C ALA A 227 8.04 15.99 6.63
N SER A 228 7.95 16.78 5.56
CA SER A 228 8.70 16.56 4.34
C SER A 228 9.21 17.86 3.73
N LEU A 229 10.35 17.77 3.04
CA LEU A 229 10.98 18.84 2.29
C LEU A 229 11.32 18.30 0.90
N ALA A 230 10.80 18.93 -0.14
CA ALA A 230 11.19 18.67 -1.51
C ALA A 230 11.87 19.91 -2.11
N MET A 231 12.96 19.68 -2.82
CA MET A 231 13.75 20.71 -3.51
C MET A 231 13.98 20.30 -4.96
N ALA A 232 13.92 21.26 -5.88
CA ALA A 232 14.25 21.04 -7.28
C ALA A 232 14.90 22.28 -7.89
N THR A 233 15.90 22.07 -8.73
CA THR A 233 16.57 23.14 -9.45
C THR A 233 17.00 22.70 -10.86
N GLN A 234 17.07 23.65 -11.77
CA GLN A 234 17.76 23.51 -13.05
C GLN A 234 19.21 23.94 -12.87
N LEU A 235 20.15 23.01 -13.03
CA LEU A 235 21.59 23.32 -13.03
C LEU A 235 22.01 24.02 -14.33
N ASN A 236 21.36 23.63 -15.43
CA ASN A 236 21.45 24.26 -16.75
C ASN A 236 20.22 23.85 -17.59
N SER A 237 20.13 24.30 -18.86
CA SER A 237 18.98 23.98 -19.74
C SER A 237 18.75 22.49 -20.02
N GLN A 238 19.72 21.64 -19.71
CA GLN A 238 19.68 20.20 -19.99
C GLN A 238 19.67 19.35 -18.71
N THR A 239 20.05 19.92 -17.56
CA THR A 239 20.28 19.15 -16.33
C THR A 239 19.44 19.67 -15.18
N SER A 240 18.62 18.82 -14.60
CA SER A 240 17.84 19.08 -13.37
C SER A 240 18.29 18.20 -12.22
N LEU A 241 18.27 18.76 -11.03
CA LEU A 241 18.54 18.08 -9.76
C LEU A 241 17.31 18.22 -8.87
N SER A 242 16.87 17.12 -8.27
CA SER A 242 15.84 17.11 -7.24
C SER A 242 16.31 16.32 -6.03
N ALA A 243 15.87 16.76 -4.85
CA ALA A 243 16.10 16.06 -3.59
C ALA A 243 14.83 16.17 -2.75
N ASP A 244 14.53 15.13 -2.00
CA ASP A 244 13.44 15.14 -1.05
C ASP A 244 13.80 14.38 0.23
N PHE A 245 13.22 14.85 1.33
CA PHE A 245 13.37 14.27 2.66
C PHE A 245 11.98 14.11 3.29
N GLU A 246 11.77 13.02 4.03
CA GLU A 246 10.52 12.73 4.73
C GLU A 246 10.83 12.14 6.11
N TYR A 247 10.14 12.64 7.14
CA TYR A 247 10.09 12.06 8.47
C TYR A 247 8.65 11.78 8.86
N HIS A 248 8.39 10.55 9.31
CA HIS A 248 7.07 10.13 9.77
C HIS A 248 7.20 9.34 11.06
N ARG A 249 6.54 9.79 12.12
CA ARG A 249 6.39 9.10 13.39
C ARG A 249 4.93 8.82 13.67
N ARG A 250 4.62 7.60 14.09
CA ARG A 250 3.29 7.21 14.57
C ARG A 250 3.43 6.37 15.84
N SER A 251 2.50 6.57 16.76
CA SER A 251 2.35 5.81 18.00
C SER A 251 0.86 5.59 18.23
N GLN A 252 0.39 4.35 18.13
CA GLN A 252 -1.02 4.00 18.34
C GLN A 252 -1.12 2.54 18.75
N PRO A 253 -1.93 2.18 19.77
CA PRO A 253 -2.26 0.79 20.04
C PRO A 253 -2.91 0.14 18.82
N ASP A 254 -2.44 -1.03 18.46
CA ASP A 254 -3.04 -1.85 17.41
C ASP A 254 -4.21 -2.67 17.94
N VAL A 255 -5.02 -3.19 17.02
CA VAL A 255 -6.21 -3.98 17.31
C VAL A 255 -6.04 -5.34 16.65
N PRO A 256 -5.76 -6.41 17.41
CA PRO A 256 -5.59 -7.74 16.85
C PRO A 256 -6.88 -8.27 16.24
N GLY A 257 -6.75 -9.12 15.22
CA GLY A 257 -7.88 -9.85 14.65
C GLY A 257 -8.37 -10.97 15.57
N LEU A 258 -9.57 -11.48 15.29
CA LEU A 258 -10.18 -12.57 16.04
C LEU A 258 -10.13 -13.88 15.25
N GLY A 259 -10.05 -15.03 15.92
CA GLY A 259 -10.16 -16.35 15.29
C GLY A 259 -11.61 -16.77 15.01
N LEU A 260 -11.78 -17.91 14.35
CA LEU A 260 -13.04 -18.65 14.28
C LEU A 260 -13.30 -19.37 15.61
N LEU A 261 -14.56 -19.64 15.94
CA LEU A 261 -14.94 -20.46 17.09
C LEU A 261 -14.84 -21.95 16.72
N ASP A 262 -14.34 -22.78 17.61
CA ASP A 262 -14.33 -24.24 17.51
C ASP A 262 -15.64 -24.81 18.12
N VAL A 263 -16.73 -24.81 17.33
CA VAL A 263 -18.04 -25.25 17.82
C VAL A 263 -18.17 -26.77 17.77
N ASN A 264 -17.49 -27.44 16.86
CA ASN A 264 -17.52 -28.90 16.71
C ASN A 264 -16.52 -29.62 17.67
N SER A 265 -15.65 -28.86 18.37
CA SER A 265 -14.69 -29.36 19.37
C SER A 265 -13.63 -30.31 18.79
N ASP A 266 -13.20 -30.08 17.54
CA ASP A 266 -12.13 -30.84 16.89
C ASP A 266 -10.73 -30.20 17.07
N GLY A 267 -10.66 -29.06 17.74
CA GLY A 267 -9.42 -28.32 18.00
C GLY A 267 -9.08 -27.29 16.93
N VAL A 268 -9.97 -27.04 15.97
CA VAL A 268 -9.78 -26.04 14.91
C VAL A 268 -11.02 -25.16 14.78
N GLY A 269 -10.84 -23.86 14.67
CA GLY A 269 -11.95 -22.92 14.49
C GLY A 269 -12.69 -23.18 13.16
N ASP A 270 -14.00 -23.38 13.24
CA ASP A 270 -14.89 -23.75 12.14
C ASP A 270 -16.12 -22.84 11.96
N THR A 271 -16.35 -21.92 12.90
CA THR A 271 -17.59 -21.12 12.94
C THR A 271 -17.29 -19.64 13.11
N LEU A 272 -17.96 -18.80 12.33
CA LEU A 272 -17.86 -17.33 12.45
C LEU A 272 -18.54 -16.86 13.75
N PRO A 273 -17.90 -16.02 14.56
CA PRO A 273 -18.56 -15.33 15.67
C PRO A 273 -19.76 -14.50 15.12
N THR A 274 -20.97 -14.74 15.62
CA THR A 274 -22.19 -14.09 15.14
C THR A 274 -22.41 -12.69 15.71
N ARG A 275 -21.87 -12.42 16.90
CA ARG A 275 -21.93 -11.09 17.55
C ARG A 275 -20.64 -10.35 17.30
N ILE A 276 -20.70 -9.32 16.43
CA ILE A 276 -19.56 -8.48 16.12
C ILE A 276 -19.64 -7.23 16.99
N ASN A 277 -18.71 -7.10 17.94
CA ASN A 277 -18.53 -5.84 18.67
C ASN A 277 -17.48 -4.98 17.95
N PRO A 278 -17.88 -3.89 17.25
CA PRO A 278 -16.94 -3.06 16.49
C PRO A 278 -16.03 -2.21 17.38
N ARG A 279 -16.21 -2.23 18.69
CA ARG A 279 -15.38 -1.53 19.69
C ARG A 279 -14.37 -2.44 20.37
N LEU A 280 -14.50 -3.77 20.22
CA LEU A 280 -13.66 -4.73 20.91
C LEU A 280 -12.19 -4.57 20.53
N ASN A 281 -11.36 -4.43 21.55
CA ASN A 281 -9.91 -4.45 21.44
C ASN A 281 -9.33 -5.34 22.56
N LEU A 282 -8.89 -6.55 22.23
CA LEU A 282 -8.28 -7.48 23.20
C LEU A 282 -6.88 -7.02 23.63
N ASN A 283 -6.24 -6.13 22.86
CA ASN A 283 -5.01 -5.44 23.26
C ASN A 283 -5.25 -4.34 24.33
N ASN A 284 -6.46 -4.24 24.87
CA ASN A 284 -6.80 -3.34 25.98
C ASN A 284 -6.35 -3.93 27.31
N GLN A 285 -5.04 -4.08 27.51
CA GLN A 285 -4.43 -4.52 28.76
C GLN A 285 -3.63 -3.38 29.40
N SER A 286 -3.53 -3.34 30.72
CA SER A 286 -2.82 -2.26 31.41
C SER A 286 -1.32 -2.20 31.09
N TRP A 287 -0.76 -3.27 30.58
CA TRP A 287 0.66 -3.43 30.23
C TRP A 287 0.94 -3.34 28.74
N SER A 288 -0.08 -3.47 27.88
CA SER A 288 0.10 -3.29 26.44
C SER A 288 0.40 -1.83 26.10
N LEU A 289 1.23 -1.61 25.10
CA LEU A 289 1.70 -0.28 24.71
C LEU A 289 1.46 -0.04 23.22
N PRO A 290 1.45 1.21 22.78
CA PRO A 290 1.27 1.52 21.36
C PRO A 290 2.34 0.85 20.48
N PHE A 291 1.93 0.33 19.33
CA PHE A 291 2.84 0.08 18.23
C PHE A 291 3.42 1.42 17.77
N GLN A 292 4.75 1.51 17.77
CA GLN A 292 5.46 2.74 17.43
C GLN A 292 6.30 2.56 16.20
N THR A 293 6.20 3.49 15.27
CA THR A 293 7.07 3.56 14.09
C THR A 293 7.67 4.95 13.97
N ALA A 294 8.95 5.00 13.57
CA ALA A 294 9.63 6.23 13.18
C ALA A 294 10.44 5.95 11.92
N THR A 295 10.05 6.57 10.81
CA THR A 295 10.67 6.38 9.49
C THR A 295 11.24 7.67 8.96
N THR A 296 12.47 7.63 8.49
CA THR A 296 13.12 8.69 7.71
C THR A 296 13.40 8.18 6.31
N THR A 297 13.09 8.99 5.30
CA THR A 297 13.38 8.67 3.90
C THR A 297 14.05 9.88 3.24
N ALA A 298 15.11 9.66 2.49
CA ALA A 298 15.77 10.67 1.70
C ALA A 298 16.02 10.15 0.29
N GLN A 299 15.77 10.98 -0.71
CA GLN A 299 15.96 10.65 -2.12
C GLN A 299 16.61 11.80 -2.85
N VAL A 300 17.48 11.48 -3.82
CA VAL A 300 18.05 12.42 -4.77
C VAL A 300 17.91 11.86 -6.18
N ALA A 301 17.63 12.74 -7.15
CA ALA A 301 17.60 12.35 -8.56
C ALA A 301 18.22 13.45 -9.44
N LEU A 302 19.05 13.04 -10.39
CA LEU A 302 19.64 13.85 -11.44
C LEU A 302 19.08 13.39 -12.78
N ASN A 303 18.52 14.31 -13.55
CA ASN A 303 18.10 14.06 -14.92
C ASN A 303 18.93 14.91 -15.87
N HIS A 304 19.41 14.32 -16.96
CA HIS A 304 20.18 15.01 -17.98
C HIS A 304 19.65 14.68 -19.37
N ARG A 305 19.31 15.71 -20.14
CA ARG A 305 18.85 15.60 -21.53
C ARG A 305 20.02 15.91 -22.47
N PHE A 306 20.59 14.88 -23.09
CA PHE A 306 21.68 15.04 -24.06
C PHE A 306 21.22 15.78 -25.32
N ASN A 307 20.02 15.44 -25.79
CA ASN A 307 19.36 16.04 -26.96
C ASN A 307 17.85 15.72 -26.95
N ALA A 308 17.13 15.99 -28.02
CA ALA A 308 15.69 15.74 -28.14
C ALA A 308 15.31 14.24 -28.06
N ASN A 309 16.27 13.36 -28.33
CA ASN A 309 16.02 11.91 -28.40
C ASN A 309 16.62 11.10 -27.23
N TRP A 310 17.56 11.66 -26.49
CA TRP A 310 18.27 10.92 -25.45
C TRP A 310 18.31 11.68 -24.12
N GLN A 311 17.94 10.98 -23.07
CA GLN A 311 18.02 11.47 -21.69
C GLN A 311 18.50 10.38 -20.74
N ALA A 312 19.20 10.79 -19.69
CA ALA A 312 19.64 9.93 -18.59
C ALA A 312 18.95 10.33 -17.29
N ARG A 313 18.73 9.35 -16.42
CA ARG A 313 18.40 9.56 -15.02
C ARG A 313 19.33 8.75 -14.14
N ILE A 314 19.74 9.36 -13.02
CA ILE A 314 20.41 8.67 -11.90
C ILE A 314 19.65 9.06 -10.65
N ALA A 315 19.25 8.08 -9.85
CA ALA A 315 18.55 8.36 -8.60
C ALA A 315 18.98 7.39 -7.50
N ALA A 316 18.91 7.87 -6.26
CA ALA A 316 19.18 7.06 -5.07
C ALA A 316 18.21 7.41 -3.94
N ASN A 317 17.84 6.41 -3.15
CA ASN A 317 16.94 6.51 -2.02
C ASN A 317 17.51 5.74 -0.82
N VAL A 318 17.33 6.30 0.37
CA VAL A 318 17.58 5.62 1.64
C VAL A 318 16.36 5.78 2.54
N GLN A 319 15.94 4.66 3.17
CA GLN A 319 14.86 4.64 4.15
C GLN A 319 15.35 3.91 5.40
N ASN A 320 15.12 4.52 6.57
CA ASN A 320 15.40 3.92 7.86
C ASN A 320 14.13 3.95 8.71
N SER A 321 13.69 2.79 9.17
CA SER A 321 12.54 2.64 10.06
C SER A 321 12.96 2.00 11.37
N LYS A 322 12.44 2.53 12.48
CA LYS A 322 12.50 1.93 13.81
C LYS A 322 11.09 1.56 14.24
N LEU A 323 10.94 0.37 14.81
CA LEU A 323 9.65 -0.15 15.25
C LEU A 323 9.77 -0.68 16.67
N ASN A 324 8.68 -0.47 17.46
CA ASN A 324 8.48 -1.12 18.75
C ASN A 324 7.08 -1.73 18.73
N ASP A 325 7.00 -3.03 18.96
CA ASP A 325 5.76 -3.78 19.02
C ASP A 325 5.58 -4.40 20.40
N ARG A 326 4.46 -4.13 21.04
CA ARG A 326 4.14 -4.52 22.42
C ARG A 326 2.65 -4.72 22.55
N ILE A 327 2.19 -5.90 22.19
CA ILE A 327 0.77 -6.19 22.05
C ILE A 327 0.34 -7.35 22.96
N ALA A 328 -0.86 -7.26 23.50
CA ALA A 328 -1.61 -8.41 24.01
C ALA A 328 -2.20 -9.14 22.80
N PHE A 329 -1.54 -10.20 22.35
CA PHE A 329 -1.87 -10.91 21.13
C PHE A 329 -2.77 -12.12 21.42
N PRO A 330 -4.00 -12.18 20.86
CA PRO A 330 -4.90 -13.33 21.01
C PRO A 330 -4.50 -14.43 20.01
N ASP A 331 -4.26 -15.65 20.50
CA ASP A 331 -3.83 -16.77 19.65
C ASP A 331 -4.20 -18.13 20.30
N GLY A 332 -5.17 -18.83 19.71
CA GLY A 332 -5.59 -20.14 20.21
C GLY A 332 -6.49 -20.10 21.44
N CYS A 333 -6.80 -21.27 21.98
CA CYS A 333 -7.53 -21.43 23.25
C CYS A 333 -7.17 -22.73 23.96
N SER A 334 -6.70 -22.64 25.22
CA SER A 334 -6.32 -23.77 26.06
C SER A 334 -7.40 -24.19 27.06
N ASN A 335 -8.51 -23.45 27.17
CA ASN A 335 -9.61 -23.76 28.09
C ASN A 335 -10.54 -24.90 27.59
N ALA A 336 -10.29 -25.44 26.40
CA ALA A 336 -11.01 -26.56 25.82
C ALA A 336 -10.41 -27.90 26.26
N THR A 337 -11.16 -28.98 26.06
CA THR A 337 -10.67 -30.36 26.27
C THR A 337 -9.46 -30.64 25.36
N ASN A 338 -9.50 -30.13 24.14
CA ASN A 338 -8.38 -30.11 23.19
C ASN A 338 -7.92 -28.66 22.97
N TYR A 339 -6.62 -28.45 22.80
CA TYR A 339 -6.09 -27.15 22.44
C TYR A 339 -6.62 -26.74 21.07
N VAL A 340 -7.25 -25.56 20.97
CA VAL A 340 -7.80 -25.03 19.71
C VAL A 340 -6.78 -24.17 19.01
N TYR A 341 -6.37 -24.57 17.78
CA TYR A 341 -5.51 -23.77 16.93
C TYR A 341 -5.53 -24.22 15.46
N PRO A 342 -5.74 -23.32 14.48
CA PRO A 342 -6.13 -21.92 14.67
C PRO A 342 -7.59 -21.81 15.13
N GLY A 343 -7.87 -20.84 15.99
CA GLY A 343 -9.25 -20.58 16.43
C GLY A 343 -9.38 -20.15 17.88
N LEU A 344 -10.62 -20.11 18.33
CA LEU A 344 -11.07 -19.76 19.69
C LEU A 344 -11.95 -20.88 20.20
N CYS A 345 -12.05 -21.03 21.53
CA CYS A 345 -13.02 -21.94 22.11
C CYS A 345 -14.47 -21.58 21.69
N ALA A 346 -15.36 -22.56 21.69
CA ALA A 346 -16.77 -22.43 21.30
C ALA A 346 -17.53 -21.34 22.08
N ASN A 347 -17.17 -21.13 23.36
CA ASN A 347 -17.75 -20.09 24.23
C ASN A 347 -17.14 -18.70 24.03
N GLY A 348 -16.15 -18.55 23.14
CA GLY A 348 -15.44 -17.30 22.86
C GLY A 348 -14.21 -17.05 23.72
N ASP A 349 -13.75 -18.02 24.50
CA ASP A 349 -12.48 -17.91 25.22
C ASP A 349 -11.30 -17.93 24.23
N VAL A 350 -10.26 -17.16 24.56
CA VAL A 350 -9.04 -16.98 23.78
C VAL A 350 -7.85 -16.78 24.69
N ASP A 351 -6.73 -17.40 24.35
CA ASP A 351 -5.46 -17.23 25.04
C ASP A 351 -4.82 -15.90 24.62
N ILE A 352 -4.24 -15.22 25.59
CA ILE A 352 -3.51 -13.97 25.39
C ILE A 352 -2.02 -14.21 25.62
N TYR A 353 -1.24 -13.69 24.68
CA TYR A 353 0.21 -13.70 24.73
C TYR A 353 0.75 -12.29 24.90
N ASP A 354 1.71 -12.09 25.82
CA ASP A 354 2.50 -10.86 25.91
C ASP A 354 3.59 -10.92 24.83
N TYR A 355 3.31 -10.30 23.68
CA TYR A 355 4.28 -10.18 22.59
C TYR A 355 5.05 -8.88 22.70
N ARG A 356 6.38 -8.98 22.65
CA ARG A 356 7.27 -7.80 22.65
C ARG A 356 8.43 -7.98 21.70
N SER A 357 8.57 -7.05 20.76
CA SER A 357 9.71 -6.89 19.86
C SER A 357 10.08 -5.41 19.83
N GLU A 358 11.05 -4.99 20.64
CA GLU A 358 11.40 -3.59 20.82
C GLU A 358 12.73 -3.23 20.17
N GLY A 359 12.76 -2.13 19.41
CA GLY A 359 13.97 -1.65 18.77
C GLY A 359 14.30 -2.30 17.44
N GLU A 360 13.33 -2.88 16.76
CA GLU A 360 13.51 -3.34 15.38
C GLU A 360 14.00 -2.21 14.49
N LYS A 361 14.95 -2.50 13.60
CA LYS A 361 15.48 -1.55 12.62
C LYS A 361 15.39 -2.17 11.24
N ARG A 362 14.79 -1.43 10.32
CA ARG A 362 14.71 -1.81 8.90
C ARG A 362 15.32 -0.72 8.05
N LYS A 363 16.29 -1.09 7.22
CA LYS A 363 17.03 -0.15 6.37
C LYS A 363 16.91 -0.57 4.92
N VAL A 364 16.61 0.38 4.06
CA VAL A 364 16.63 0.22 2.60
C VAL A 364 17.57 1.25 2.02
N ALA A 365 18.43 0.82 1.12
CA ALA A 365 19.14 1.67 0.19
C ALA A 365 18.83 1.15 -1.22
N SER A 366 18.42 2.03 -2.11
CA SER A 366 18.12 1.68 -3.51
C SER A 366 18.57 2.78 -4.45
N TRP A 367 18.96 2.39 -5.66
CA TRP A 367 19.40 3.31 -6.70
C TRP A 367 19.07 2.75 -8.08
N ASP A 368 18.92 3.64 -9.05
CA ASP A 368 18.87 3.32 -10.46
C ASP A 368 19.68 4.31 -11.30
N ALA A 369 20.15 3.84 -12.44
CA ALA A 369 20.76 4.67 -13.49
C ALA A 369 20.33 4.12 -14.83
N TYR A 370 19.67 4.93 -15.67
CA TYR A 370 19.20 4.50 -16.96
C TYR A 370 19.23 5.59 -18.03
N LEU A 371 19.23 5.13 -19.29
CA LEU A 371 19.07 5.94 -20.48
C LEU A 371 17.71 5.64 -21.12
N ASP A 372 16.96 6.69 -21.43
CA ASP A 372 15.82 6.67 -22.34
C ASP A 372 16.27 7.20 -23.70
N GLY A 373 15.92 6.48 -24.77
CA GLY A 373 16.31 6.82 -26.12
C GLY A 373 15.20 6.65 -27.15
N LYS A 374 15.24 7.48 -28.19
CA LYS A 374 14.42 7.36 -29.40
C LYS A 374 15.34 7.28 -30.61
N PHE A 375 15.13 6.30 -31.46
CA PHE A 375 15.95 6.14 -32.68
C PHE A 375 15.17 5.46 -33.81
N GLY A 376 15.59 5.70 -35.02
CA GLY A 376 15.10 5.02 -36.22
C GLY A 376 16.03 3.88 -36.63
N ALA A 377 15.49 2.70 -36.89
CA ALA A 377 16.20 1.58 -37.47
C ALA A 377 15.22 0.66 -38.23
N PHE A 378 15.67 -0.01 -39.28
CA PHE A 378 14.88 -0.94 -40.09
C PHE A 378 13.56 -0.33 -40.62
N GLY A 379 13.54 0.99 -40.92
CA GLY A 379 12.34 1.72 -41.33
C GLY A 379 11.31 1.96 -40.23
N MET A 380 11.62 1.63 -38.97
CA MET A 380 10.76 1.76 -37.80
C MET A 380 11.28 2.79 -36.81
N GLN A 381 10.38 3.34 -35.98
CA GLN A 381 10.74 4.16 -34.84
C GLN A 381 10.74 3.30 -33.59
N HIS A 382 11.80 3.44 -32.78
CA HIS A 382 12.02 2.72 -31.55
C HIS A 382 12.13 3.67 -30.37
N ASN A 383 11.57 3.27 -29.21
CA ASN A 383 11.83 3.89 -27.92
C ASN A 383 12.44 2.81 -27.03
N THR A 384 13.55 3.11 -26.39
CA THR A 384 14.26 2.18 -25.52
C THR A 384 14.51 2.79 -24.16
N ARG A 385 14.50 1.95 -23.15
CA ARG A 385 15.07 2.23 -21.83
C ARG A 385 16.02 1.08 -21.47
N PHE A 386 17.22 1.40 -21.06
CA PHE A 386 18.16 0.41 -20.53
C PHE A 386 18.98 1.00 -19.40
N GLY A 387 19.37 0.17 -18.45
CA GLY A 387 20.08 0.66 -17.30
C GLY A 387 20.40 -0.43 -16.29
N VAL A 388 20.86 0.06 -15.17
CA VAL A 388 21.23 -0.75 -13.99
C VAL A 388 20.48 -0.23 -12.77
N ALA A 389 20.22 -1.11 -11.82
CA ALA A 389 19.61 -0.77 -10.55
C ALA A 389 20.20 -1.62 -9.43
N GLY A 390 20.07 -1.16 -8.21
CA GLY A 390 20.47 -1.94 -7.07
C GLY A 390 19.64 -1.63 -5.84
N ARG A 391 19.53 -2.62 -4.95
CA ARG A 391 18.92 -2.44 -3.65
C ARG A 391 19.63 -3.24 -2.58
N SER A 392 19.58 -2.73 -1.36
CA SER A 392 19.97 -3.43 -0.15
C SER A 392 18.89 -3.23 0.89
N ILE A 393 18.36 -4.32 1.40
CA ILE A 393 17.34 -4.35 2.47
C ILE A 393 17.95 -5.09 3.65
N ARG A 394 17.85 -4.49 4.84
CA ARG A 394 18.36 -5.08 6.08
C ARG A 394 17.32 -4.96 7.18
N ALA A 395 17.03 -6.07 7.85
CA ALA A 395 16.25 -6.11 9.07
C ALA A 395 17.16 -6.56 10.22
N ASP A 396 17.39 -5.64 11.17
CA ASP A 396 18.08 -5.89 12.42
C ASP A 396 17.02 -5.88 13.53
N LEU A 397 16.74 -7.05 14.09
CA LEU A 397 15.77 -7.24 15.16
C LEU A 397 16.47 -7.22 16.53
N PRO A 398 15.75 -6.98 17.63
CA PRO A 398 16.34 -7.12 18.96
C PRO A 398 16.88 -8.53 19.16
N PRO A 399 17.89 -8.75 20.03
CA PRO A 399 18.47 -10.07 20.22
C PRO A 399 17.44 -11.13 20.60
N MET A 400 16.46 -10.77 21.42
CA MET A 400 15.36 -11.65 21.86
C MET A 400 14.03 -10.89 21.84
N GLN A 401 12.95 -11.65 21.76
CA GLN A 401 11.57 -11.18 21.89
C GLN A 401 10.82 -11.99 22.95
N ALA A 402 9.72 -11.44 23.46
CA ALA A 402 8.78 -12.17 24.28
C ALA A 402 7.60 -12.66 23.42
N TYR A 403 7.14 -13.88 23.69
CA TYR A 403 5.88 -14.42 23.20
C TYR A 403 5.37 -15.42 24.23
N ASN A 404 4.86 -14.89 25.35
CA ASN A 404 4.55 -15.67 26.54
C ASN A 404 3.04 -15.72 26.74
N TYR A 405 2.49 -16.92 26.96
CA TYR A 405 1.12 -17.09 27.42
C TYR A 405 0.96 -16.45 28.79
N VAL A 406 -0.05 -15.59 28.95
CA VAL A 406 -0.27 -14.83 30.20
C VAL A 406 -1.66 -15.02 30.79
N GLY A 407 -2.47 -15.86 30.18
CA GLY A 407 -3.84 -16.17 30.64
C GLY A 407 -4.82 -16.11 29.49
N SER A 408 -6.08 -16.40 29.79
CA SER A 408 -7.17 -16.40 28.82
C SER A 408 -8.17 -15.29 29.13
N THR A 409 -8.82 -14.79 28.10
CA THR A 409 -9.92 -13.83 28.17
C THR A 409 -11.08 -14.32 27.30
N ASN A 410 -12.15 -13.53 27.17
CA ASN A 410 -13.30 -13.90 26.35
C ASN A 410 -13.70 -12.76 25.44
N ILE A 411 -14.01 -13.05 24.16
CA ILE A 411 -14.37 -12.01 23.16
C ILE A 411 -15.70 -11.31 23.46
N TYR A 412 -16.57 -11.90 24.26
CA TYR A 412 -17.87 -11.33 24.67
C TYR A 412 -17.83 -10.61 26.02
N THR A 413 -16.96 -11.06 26.92
CA THR A 413 -16.78 -10.53 28.27
C THR A 413 -15.28 -10.41 28.60
N PRO A 414 -14.56 -9.45 27.96
CA PRO A 414 -13.11 -9.33 28.14
C PRO A 414 -12.73 -9.08 29.60
N VAL A 415 -11.69 -9.78 30.07
CA VAL A 415 -11.08 -9.58 31.38
C VAL A 415 -9.59 -9.26 31.23
N ALA A 416 -9.04 -8.57 32.23
CA ALA A 416 -7.62 -8.27 32.26
C ALA A 416 -6.80 -9.52 32.56
N VAL A 417 -5.64 -9.64 31.94
CA VAL A 417 -4.64 -10.69 32.19
C VAL A 417 -3.32 -10.06 32.62
N PRO A 418 -2.45 -10.78 33.39
CA PRO A 418 -1.14 -10.26 33.79
C PRO A 418 -0.19 -10.09 32.58
N SER A 419 0.98 -9.48 32.80
CA SER A 419 2.07 -9.44 31.83
C SER A 419 3.16 -10.44 32.17
N ASP A 420 3.86 -10.91 31.15
CA ASP A 420 5.14 -11.61 31.28
C ASP A 420 6.11 -11.09 30.22
N PRO A 421 6.92 -10.06 30.53
CA PRO A 421 7.87 -9.47 29.60
C PRO A 421 9.16 -10.27 29.42
N THR A 422 9.26 -11.46 29.99
CA THR A 422 10.46 -12.30 29.90
C THR A 422 10.80 -12.58 28.43
N LEU A 423 12.02 -12.27 28.02
CA LEU A 423 12.47 -12.52 26.65
C LEU A 423 12.80 -14.01 26.50
N THR A 424 12.03 -14.72 25.69
CA THR A 424 12.07 -16.18 25.59
C THR A 424 12.52 -16.68 24.23
N GLU A 425 12.38 -15.86 23.16
CA GLU A 425 12.68 -16.29 21.81
C GLU A 425 13.79 -15.47 21.18
N LEU A 426 14.77 -16.15 20.57
CA LEU A 426 15.78 -15.50 19.72
C LEU A 426 15.13 -14.99 18.41
N ASN A 427 15.52 -13.82 17.98
CA ASN A 427 15.11 -13.26 16.68
C ASN A 427 15.98 -13.77 15.54
N THR A 428 15.57 -13.45 14.30
CA THR A 428 16.33 -13.72 13.08
C THR A 428 16.55 -12.44 12.31
N ASN A 429 17.82 -12.05 12.17
CA ASN A 429 18.25 -10.96 11.33
C ASN A 429 18.27 -11.37 9.87
N SER A 430 18.00 -10.45 8.95
CA SER A 430 18.02 -10.74 7.52
C SER A 430 18.66 -9.62 6.71
N ARG A 431 19.30 -10.02 5.61
CA ARG A 431 19.84 -9.14 4.58
C ARG A 431 19.43 -9.61 3.20
N GLU A 432 19.11 -8.68 2.35
CA GLU A 432 18.94 -8.92 0.92
C GLU A 432 19.71 -7.85 0.15
N ARG A 433 20.42 -8.25 -0.89
CA ARG A 433 21.04 -7.36 -1.86
C ARG A 433 20.67 -7.84 -3.25
N ALA A 434 20.35 -6.91 -4.13
CA ALA A 434 20.17 -7.21 -5.54
C ALA A 434 20.91 -6.16 -6.38
N VAL A 435 21.57 -6.64 -7.45
CA VAL A 435 22.12 -5.82 -8.53
C VAL A 435 21.47 -6.30 -9.81
N GLU A 436 21.00 -5.39 -10.61
CA GLU A 436 20.08 -5.69 -11.71
C GLU A 436 20.50 -4.92 -12.97
N GLY A 437 20.50 -5.60 -14.12
CA GLY A 437 20.55 -4.98 -15.44
C GLY A 437 19.20 -5.13 -16.13
N PHE A 438 18.72 -4.10 -16.80
CA PHE A 438 17.45 -4.16 -17.51
C PHE A 438 17.48 -3.41 -18.84
N ALA A 439 16.67 -3.90 -19.78
CA ALA A 439 16.42 -3.24 -21.05
C ALA A 439 14.97 -3.44 -21.46
N SER A 440 14.38 -2.40 -22.07
CA SER A 440 13.06 -2.46 -22.71
C SER A 440 13.08 -1.74 -24.03
N LEU A 441 12.28 -2.21 -24.98
CA LEU A 441 12.15 -1.67 -26.33
C LEU A 441 10.67 -1.62 -26.71
N ARG A 442 10.22 -0.48 -27.18
CA ARG A 442 8.94 -0.29 -27.86
C ARG A 442 9.22 0.07 -29.31
N SER A 443 8.67 -0.67 -30.25
CA SER A 443 8.86 -0.46 -31.69
C SER A 443 7.53 -0.25 -32.41
N ASN A 444 7.44 0.76 -33.24
CA ASN A 444 6.30 0.96 -34.14
C ASN A 444 6.49 0.07 -35.36
N LEU A 445 5.86 -1.10 -35.39
CA LEU A 445 5.94 -2.05 -36.52
C LEU A 445 5.20 -1.51 -37.74
N THR A 446 4.04 -0.87 -37.47
CA THR A 446 3.26 -0.12 -38.47
C THR A 446 2.70 1.14 -37.83
N ALA A 447 1.92 1.94 -38.54
CA ALA A 447 1.23 3.08 -37.98
C ALA A 447 0.22 2.70 -36.86
N SER A 448 -0.31 1.45 -36.86
CA SER A 448 -1.31 0.98 -35.91
C SER A 448 -0.84 -0.17 -35.01
N VAL A 449 0.33 -0.76 -35.28
CA VAL A 449 0.84 -1.91 -34.50
C VAL A 449 2.16 -1.57 -33.82
N GLN A 450 2.23 -1.82 -32.53
CA GLN A 450 3.43 -1.65 -31.70
C GLN A 450 3.81 -2.95 -31.04
N SER A 451 5.11 -3.26 -31.00
CA SER A 451 5.65 -4.32 -30.15
C SER A 451 6.36 -3.74 -28.95
N PHE A 452 6.32 -4.51 -27.87
CA PHE A 452 6.97 -4.20 -26.60
C PHE A 452 7.75 -5.43 -26.17
N ALA A 453 9.00 -5.26 -25.81
CA ALA A 453 9.84 -6.32 -25.26
C ALA A 453 10.71 -5.77 -24.15
N GLY A 454 11.00 -6.57 -23.17
CA GLY A 454 11.91 -6.20 -22.10
C GLY A 454 12.45 -7.41 -21.38
N VAL A 455 13.58 -7.22 -20.74
CA VAL A 455 14.22 -8.21 -19.91
C VAL A 455 14.92 -7.54 -18.73
N ARG A 456 14.83 -8.15 -17.57
CA ARG A 456 15.64 -7.81 -16.40
C ARG A 456 16.38 -9.05 -15.92
N VAL A 457 17.66 -8.88 -15.62
CA VAL A 457 18.52 -9.89 -15.00
C VAL A 457 18.88 -9.36 -13.62
N SER A 458 18.58 -10.13 -12.59
CA SER A 458 18.80 -9.76 -11.20
C SER A 458 19.69 -10.80 -10.53
N GLN A 459 20.86 -10.37 -10.04
CA GLN A 459 21.67 -11.15 -9.10
C GLN A 459 21.24 -10.81 -7.68
N ILE A 460 20.79 -11.81 -6.92
CA ILE A 460 20.16 -11.65 -5.62
C ILE A 460 20.96 -12.46 -4.60
N ASN A 461 21.49 -11.75 -3.59
CA ASN A 461 22.10 -12.39 -2.42
C ASN A 461 21.17 -12.19 -1.22
N ARG A 462 20.86 -13.27 -0.53
CA ARG A 462 20.10 -13.25 0.72
C ARG A 462 20.85 -13.96 1.81
N ALA A 463 20.78 -13.42 3.00
CA ALA A 463 21.34 -14.06 4.19
C ALA A 463 20.40 -13.82 5.37
N SER A 464 20.28 -14.81 6.22
CA SER A 464 19.61 -14.72 7.51
C SER A 464 20.42 -15.50 8.55
N GLU A 465 20.37 -15.03 9.80
CA GLU A 465 21.01 -15.67 10.94
C GLU A 465 20.23 -15.34 12.21
N ARG A 466 20.26 -16.23 13.17
CA ARG A 466 19.72 -15.94 14.50
C ARG A 466 20.51 -14.80 15.13
N SER A 467 19.89 -14.10 16.07
CA SER A 467 20.54 -12.97 16.76
C SER A 467 21.78 -13.38 17.57
N ASP A 468 21.92 -14.65 17.92
CA ASP A 468 23.11 -15.24 18.57
C ASP A 468 24.18 -15.74 17.57
N GLY A 469 23.97 -15.50 16.25
CA GLY A 469 24.85 -15.98 15.18
C GLY A 469 24.64 -17.45 14.76
N SER A 470 23.75 -18.18 15.42
CA SER A 470 23.43 -19.54 15.02
C SER A 470 22.53 -19.59 13.77
N ARG A 471 22.48 -20.76 13.12
CA ARG A 471 21.63 -21.04 11.95
C ARG A 471 21.80 -20.00 10.82
N ALA A 472 23.04 -19.63 10.54
CA ALA A 472 23.34 -18.77 9.41
C ALA A 472 23.03 -19.49 8.09
N VAL A 473 22.24 -18.81 7.24
CA VAL A 473 21.88 -19.27 5.89
C VAL A 473 22.23 -18.17 4.91
N ALA A 474 22.90 -18.52 3.84
CA ALA A 474 23.18 -17.64 2.72
C ALA A 474 22.68 -18.26 1.42
N TYR A 475 22.10 -17.44 0.57
CA TYR A 475 21.55 -17.86 -0.70
C TYR A 475 21.89 -16.83 -1.78
N ASP A 476 22.38 -17.32 -2.93
CA ASP A 476 22.74 -16.52 -4.11
C ASP A 476 22.04 -17.09 -5.33
N GLN A 477 21.35 -16.24 -6.09
CA GLN A 477 20.70 -16.65 -7.32
C GLN A 477 20.68 -15.53 -8.34
N THR A 478 20.93 -15.90 -9.60
CA THR A 478 20.65 -15.04 -10.75
C THR A 478 19.33 -15.46 -11.37
N VAL A 479 18.41 -14.49 -11.52
CA VAL A 479 17.12 -14.70 -12.14
C VAL A 479 16.91 -13.76 -13.30
N THR A 480 16.24 -14.26 -14.33
CA THR A 480 15.85 -13.46 -15.50
C THR A 480 14.35 -13.38 -15.58
N THR A 481 13.81 -12.17 -15.78
CA THR A 481 12.38 -11.87 -15.89
C THR A 481 12.10 -11.22 -17.24
N PRO A 482 11.80 -12.00 -18.29
CA PRO A 482 11.39 -11.47 -19.59
C PRO A 482 9.95 -10.99 -19.55
N TRP A 483 9.66 -10.01 -20.41
CA TRP A 483 8.32 -9.50 -20.66
C TRP A 483 8.16 -9.16 -22.14
N ALA A 484 7.01 -9.46 -22.74
CA ALA A 484 6.71 -9.13 -24.11
C ALA A 484 5.22 -8.74 -24.27
N GLY A 485 4.94 -7.88 -25.24
CA GLY A 485 3.60 -7.46 -25.58
C GLY A 485 3.47 -7.00 -27.04
N LEU A 486 2.26 -7.09 -27.55
CA LEU A 486 1.86 -6.57 -28.84
C LEU A 486 0.61 -5.71 -28.64
N ALA A 487 0.58 -4.54 -29.25
CA ALA A 487 -0.57 -3.64 -29.21
C ALA A 487 -0.99 -3.27 -30.63
N TRP A 488 -2.30 -3.31 -30.87
CA TRP A 488 -2.94 -2.86 -32.10
C TRP A 488 -3.90 -1.71 -31.81
N SER A 489 -3.71 -0.60 -32.47
CA SER A 489 -4.56 0.60 -32.37
C SER A 489 -5.40 0.73 -33.65
N PRO A 490 -6.62 0.11 -33.71
CA PRO A 490 -7.48 0.23 -34.89
C PRO A 490 -7.93 1.66 -35.14
N THR A 491 -8.01 2.47 -34.09
CA THR A 491 -8.25 3.92 -34.15
C THR A 491 -7.27 4.67 -33.23
N ALA A 492 -7.21 5.99 -33.35
CA ALA A 492 -6.37 6.81 -32.47
C ALA A 492 -6.77 6.69 -30.99
N SER A 493 -8.08 6.46 -30.70
CA SER A 493 -8.65 6.37 -29.36
C SER A 493 -8.72 4.95 -28.78
N THR A 494 -8.46 3.89 -29.60
CA THR A 494 -8.61 2.50 -29.16
C THR A 494 -7.30 1.74 -29.30
N MET A 495 -6.93 0.98 -28.26
CA MET A 495 -5.80 0.05 -28.26
C MET A 495 -6.26 -1.32 -27.75
N LEU A 496 -6.02 -2.37 -28.53
CA LEU A 496 -6.10 -3.77 -28.12
C LEU A 496 -4.70 -4.28 -27.89
N TYR A 497 -4.48 -5.09 -26.87
CA TYR A 497 -3.14 -5.63 -26.58
C TYR A 497 -3.17 -7.05 -26.05
N GLY A 498 -2.07 -7.76 -26.26
CA GLY A 498 -1.72 -8.99 -25.57
C GLY A 498 -0.35 -8.85 -24.94
N SER A 499 -0.17 -9.35 -23.73
CA SER A 499 1.14 -9.33 -23.05
C SER A 499 1.38 -10.62 -22.27
N TRP A 500 2.66 -10.94 -22.10
CA TRP A 500 3.15 -12.05 -21.29
C TRP A 500 4.38 -11.61 -20.52
N GLY A 501 4.52 -12.08 -19.26
CA GLY A 501 5.67 -11.75 -18.44
C GLY A 501 5.88 -12.69 -17.28
N GLN A 502 7.05 -12.53 -16.64
CA GLN A 502 7.44 -13.27 -15.45
C GLN A 502 7.70 -12.32 -14.27
N GLY A 503 7.43 -12.80 -13.06
CA GLY A 503 7.78 -12.17 -11.79
C GLY A 503 8.59 -13.15 -10.93
N VAL A 504 9.23 -12.63 -9.89
CA VAL A 504 10.03 -13.41 -8.94
C VAL A 504 9.70 -12.97 -7.53
N GLU A 505 9.46 -13.92 -6.64
CA GLU A 505 9.29 -13.71 -5.21
C GLU A 505 10.41 -14.37 -4.42
N LEU A 506 10.63 -13.82 -3.24
CA LEU A 506 11.55 -14.33 -2.25
C LEU A 506 10.76 -14.60 -0.96
N GLU A 507 11.02 -15.73 -0.32
CA GLU A 507 10.36 -16.10 0.93
C GLU A 507 11.38 -16.43 2.01
N VAL A 508 11.05 -16.09 3.26
CA VAL A 508 11.78 -16.50 4.46
C VAL A 508 10.81 -17.32 5.30
N VAL A 509 11.23 -18.47 5.76
CA VAL A 509 10.44 -19.31 6.66
C VAL A 509 10.18 -18.54 7.96
N PRO A 510 8.94 -18.50 8.46
CA PRO A 510 8.62 -17.78 9.70
C PRO A 510 9.53 -18.23 10.86
N ASN A 511 9.93 -17.26 11.70
CA ASN A 511 10.80 -17.51 12.84
C ASN A 511 10.03 -18.11 14.03
N ARG A 512 9.49 -19.35 13.84
CA ARG A 512 8.74 -20.09 14.85
C ARG A 512 9.31 -21.50 14.97
N ALA A 513 10.22 -21.69 15.95
CA ALA A 513 10.91 -22.97 16.18
C ALA A 513 9.97 -24.13 16.47
N SER A 514 8.82 -23.88 17.10
CA SER A 514 7.78 -24.88 17.37
C SER A 514 7.00 -25.30 16.11
N ARG A 515 7.10 -24.52 15.02
CA ARG A 515 6.30 -24.72 13.80
C ARG A 515 7.13 -25.21 12.60
N PHE A 516 8.44 -24.92 12.56
CA PHE A 516 9.30 -25.24 11.42
C PHE A 516 10.67 -25.71 11.85
N VAL A 517 11.14 -26.80 11.28
CA VAL A 517 12.55 -27.27 11.49
C VAL A 517 13.54 -26.22 10.96
N ASN A 518 13.22 -25.62 9.81
CA ASN A 518 14.07 -24.64 9.12
C ASN A 518 13.61 -23.19 9.31
N TYR A 519 13.08 -22.86 10.47
CA TYR A 519 12.60 -21.51 10.81
C TYR A 519 13.70 -20.44 10.60
N GLY A 520 13.29 -19.27 10.09
CA GLY A 520 14.17 -18.13 9.78
C GLY A 520 15.03 -18.29 8.54
N GLN A 521 14.95 -19.41 7.80
CA GLN A 521 15.75 -19.63 6.59
C GLN A 521 15.15 -18.94 5.36
N ALA A 522 16.02 -18.39 4.51
CA ALA A 522 15.65 -17.89 3.19
C ALA A 522 15.46 -19.04 2.21
N LEU A 523 14.32 -19.07 1.50
CA LEU A 523 14.03 -20.10 0.49
C LEU A 523 14.49 -19.67 -0.91
N PRO A 524 14.71 -20.64 -1.83
CA PRO A 524 14.90 -20.37 -3.25
C PRO A 524 13.81 -19.49 -3.86
N ALA A 525 14.18 -18.62 -4.80
CA ALA A 525 13.25 -17.72 -5.45
C ALA A 525 12.20 -18.45 -6.30
N LEU A 526 10.96 -18.00 -6.20
CA LEU A 526 9.78 -18.54 -6.87
C LEU A 526 9.42 -17.69 -8.09
N LYS A 527 9.24 -18.29 -9.28
CA LYS A 527 8.91 -17.59 -10.52
C LYS A 527 7.42 -17.71 -10.85
N SER A 528 6.76 -16.58 -10.92
CA SER A 528 5.37 -16.45 -11.38
C SER A 528 5.32 -16.15 -12.88
N LYS A 529 4.22 -16.51 -13.56
CA LYS A 529 3.98 -16.25 -14.99
C LYS A 529 2.60 -15.62 -15.16
N GLN A 530 2.50 -14.66 -16.07
CA GLN A 530 1.25 -14.01 -16.43
C GLN A 530 1.07 -13.95 -17.94
N ALA A 531 -0.18 -14.15 -18.40
CA ALA A 531 -0.68 -13.74 -19.71
C ALA A 531 -1.85 -12.80 -19.53
N GLU A 532 -1.94 -11.74 -20.33
CA GLU A 532 -3.01 -10.75 -20.28
C GLU A 532 -3.41 -10.32 -21.69
N LEU A 533 -4.73 -10.25 -21.96
CA LEU A 533 -5.33 -9.63 -23.13
C LEU A 533 -6.16 -8.45 -22.67
N GLY A 534 -6.02 -7.30 -23.28
CA GLY A 534 -6.74 -6.11 -22.86
C GLY A 534 -7.14 -5.17 -23.97
N ALA A 535 -8.05 -4.28 -23.61
CA ALA A 535 -8.52 -3.19 -24.45
C ALA A 535 -8.49 -1.88 -23.66
N LYS A 536 -8.10 -0.79 -24.32
CA LYS A 536 -8.16 0.57 -23.79
C LYS A 536 -8.85 1.46 -24.80
N TRP A 537 -9.87 2.18 -24.33
CA TRP A 537 -10.65 3.10 -25.15
C TRP A 537 -10.71 4.48 -24.48
N GLN A 538 -10.10 5.45 -25.16
CA GLN A 538 -10.22 6.86 -24.80
C GLN A 538 -11.57 7.35 -25.32
N ALA A 539 -12.63 7.20 -24.51
CA ALA A 539 -14.01 7.51 -24.88
C ALA A 539 -14.22 9.04 -25.12
N SER A 540 -13.43 9.86 -24.43
CA SER A 540 -13.24 11.29 -24.68
C SER A 540 -11.83 11.69 -24.26
N ASP A 541 -11.42 12.94 -24.48
CA ASP A 541 -10.11 13.45 -24.05
C ASP A 541 -9.87 13.28 -22.54
N ARG A 542 -10.93 13.04 -21.76
CA ARG A 542 -10.90 13.01 -20.30
C ARG A 542 -11.52 11.74 -19.68
N LEU A 543 -11.93 10.76 -20.48
CA LEU A 543 -12.53 9.51 -20.00
C LEU A 543 -11.83 8.32 -20.65
N LEU A 544 -11.12 7.55 -19.83
CA LEU A 544 -10.48 6.29 -20.23
C LEU A 544 -11.29 5.10 -19.72
N VAL A 545 -11.66 4.20 -20.63
CA VAL A 545 -12.29 2.90 -20.33
C VAL A 545 -11.29 1.80 -20.63
N THR A 546 -11.13 0.85 -19.71
CA THR A 546 -10.19 -0.28 -19.85
C THR A 546 -10.85 -1.59 -19.54
N GLY A 547 -10.44 -2.65 -20.22
CA GLY A 547 -10.84 -4.02 -19.92
C GLY A 547 -9.64 -4.96 -20.08
N ALA A 548 -9.54 -5.97 -19.22
CA ALA A 548 -8.48 -6.97 -19.29
C ALA A 548 -8.98 -8.36 -18.90
N LEU A 549 -8.49 -9.37 -19.60
CA LEU A 549 -8.54 -10.77 -19.26
C LEU A 549 -7.15 -11.22 -18.86
N PHE A 550 -6.99 -11.86 -17.72
CA PHE A 550 -5.66 -12.29 -17.25
C PHE A 550 -5.65 -13.69 -16.67
N SER A 551 -4.47 -14.31 -16.71
CA SER A 551 -4.15 -15.55 -16.01
C SER A 551 -2.77 -15.43 -15.40
N ILE A 552 -2.67 -15.66 -14.08
CA ILE A 552 -1.41 -15.60 -13.32
C ILE A 552 -1.22 -16.93 -12.60
N ASP A 553 -0.09 -17.58 -12.86
CA ASP A 553 0.36 -18.79 -12.14
C ASP A 553 1.40 -18.38 -11.11
N LYS A 554 1.18 -18.72 -9.85
CA LYS A 554 2.09 -18.45 -8.74
C LYS A 554 2.47 -19.73 -8.01
N PRO A 555 3.76 -20.10 -7.94
CA PRO A 555 4.25 -21.09 -6.98
C PRO A 555 4.37 -20.46 -5.58
N TYR A 556 4.14 -21.28 -4.54
CA TYR A 556 4.29 -20.92 -3.13
C TYR A 556 5.25 -21.90 -2.45
N ALA A 557 5.76 -21.52 -1.30
CA ALA A 557 6.30 -22.48 -0.36
C ALA A 557 5.16 -23.31 0.24
N ASP A 558 5.48 -24.54 0.62
CA ASP A 558 4.56 -25.44 1.33
C ASP A 558 5.30 -26.27 2.37
N ASP A 559 4.56 -26.88 3.29
CA ASP A 559 5.08 -27.57 4.45
C ASP A 559 5.10 -29.09 4.18
N VAL A 560 6.28 -29.67 4.25
CA VAL A 560 6.53 -31.10 4.03
C VAL A 560 6.79 -31.76 5.39
N ALA A 561 6.23 -32.94 5.62
CA ALA A 561 6.49 -33.72 6.84
C ALA A 561 7.98 -34.02 7.03
N SER A 562 8.48 -33.94 8.26
CA SER A 562 9.82 -34.33 8.61
C SER A 562 9.83 -35.51 9.61
N ALA A 563 10.96 -36.14 9.78
CA ALA A 563 11.12 -37.24 10.74
C ALA A 563 10.90 -36.81 12.21
N SER A 564 11.02 -35.51 12.53
CA SER A 564 10.77 -34.98 13.87
C SER A 564 9.29 -34.65 14.16
N GLY A 565 8.40 -34.82 13.17
CA GLY A 565 6.99 -34.39 13.27
C GLY A 565 6.78 -32.89 13.06
N THR A 566 7.82 -32.05 13.19
CA THR A 566 7.75 -30.62 12.88
C THR A 566 8.01 -30.42 11.38
N PRO A 567 7.16 -29.72 10.61
CA PRO A 567 7.30 -29.60 9.17
C PRO A 567 8.56 -28.83 8.75
N ILE A 568 9.02 -29.13 7.53
CA ILE A 568 10.04 -28.35 6.80
C ILE A 568 9.32 -27.56 5.72
N ARG A 569 9.46 -26.25 5.68
CA ARG A 569 8.94 -25.42 4.59
C ARG A 569 9.87 -25.46 3.38
N VAL A 570 9.34 -25.82 2.21
CA VAL A 570 10.08 -25.92 0.97
C VAL A 570 9.52 -25.00 -0.12
N ALA A 571 10.38 -24.50 -1.00
CA ALA A 571 9.94 -23.68 -2.12
C ALA A 571 9.22 -24.53 -3.19
N GLY A 572 8.10 -24.04 -3.73
CA GLY A 572 7.41 -24.64 -4.88
C GLY A 572 6.56 -25.88 -4.57
N GLY A 573 6.33 -26.21 -3.28
CA GLY A 573 5.45 -27.34 -2.89
C GLY A 573 3.98 -27.11 -3.19
N LYS A 574 3.55 -25.84 -3.32
CA LYS A 574 2.19 -25.42 -3.62
C LYS A 574 2.15 -24.45 -4.79
N ALA A 575 1.05 -24.42 -5.54
CA ALA A 575 0.83 -23.44 -6.60
C ALA A 575 -0.64 -23.06 -6.68
N ALA A 576 -0.90 -21.79 -7.07
CA ALA A 576 -2.27 -21.33 -7.38
C ALA A 576 -2.29 -20.63 -8.73
N ARG A 577 -3.47 -20.68 -9.36
CA ARG A 577 -3.79 -19.95 -10.57
C ARG A 577 -4.95 -19.00 -10.33
N HIS A 578 -4.72 -17.73 -10.65
CA HIS A 578 -5.74 -16.69 -10.61
C HIS A 578 -6.07 -16.27 -12.03
N ARG A 579 -7.34 -16.46 -12.45
CA ARG A 579 -7.87 -16.02 -13.74
C ARG A 579 -8.97 -15.01 -13.50
N GLY A 580 -8.99 -13.96 -14.28
CA GLY A 580 -10.03 -12.95 -14.06
C GLY A 580 -10.30 -12.05 -15.24
N VAL A 581 -11.36 -11.29 -15.07
CA VAL A 581 -11.81 -10.20 -15.94
C VAL A 581 -11.83 -8.93 -15.11
N GLU A 582 -11.23 -7.87 -15.62
CA GLU A 582 -11.29 -6.54 -15.05
C GLU A 582 -11.90 -5.57 -16.05
N LEU A 583 -12.78 -4.69 -15.56
CA LEU A 583 -13.31 -3.54 -16.30
C LEU A 583 -13.11 -2.30 -15.44
N ALA A 584 -12.68 -1.18 -16.03
CA ALA A 584 -12.59 0.09 -15.33
C ALA A 584 -12.92 1.27 -16.26
N ALA A 585 -13.47 2.32 -15.65
CA ALA A 585 -13.69 3.61 -16.31
C ALA A 585 -13.25 4.72 -15.35
N THR A 586 -12.37 5.61 -15.80
CA THR A 586 -11.80 6.68 -14.98
C THR A 586 -11.76 7.97 -15.76
N GLY A 587 -12.26 9.06 -15.17
CA GLY A 587 -12.19 10.39 -15.77
C GLY A 587 -13.47 11.19 -15.64
N ARG A 588 -13.61 12.20 -16.49
CA ARG A 588 -14.78 13.06 -16.57
C ARG A 588 -15.70 12.62 -17.70
N VAL A 589 -16.96 12.39 -17.34
CA VAL A 589 -18.02 12.09 -18.30
C VAL A 589 -18.44 13.37 -19.01
N ASP A 590 -18.63 14.45 -18.23
CA ASP A 590 -18.98 15.78 -18.72
C ASP A 590 -18.40 16.88 -17.80
N ALA A 591 -18.89 18.11 -17.90
CA ALA A 591 -18.44 19.24 -17.09
C ALA A 591 -18.81 19.10 -15.59
N ALA A 592 -19.88 18.36 -15.29
CA ALA A 592 -20.42 18.20 -13.93
C ALA A 592 -20.00 16.88 -13.29
N LEU A 593 -19.98 15.78 -14.04
CA LEU A 593 -19.81 14.42 -13.55
C LEU A 593 -18.39 13.89 -13.82
N SER A 594 -17.70 13.51 -12.74
CA SER A 594 -16.48 12.71 -12.77
C SER A 594 -16.73 11.36 -12.13
N LEU A 595 -16.11 10.30 -12.64
CA LEU A 595 -16.26 8.95 -12.08
C LEU A 595 -14.94 8.18 -12.10
N GLN A 596 -14.83 7.26 -11.13
CA GLN A 596 -13.88 6.15 -11.14
C GLN A 596 -14.65 4.89 -10.75
N GLY A 597 -14.87 4.03 -11.71
CA GLY A 597 -15.56 2.77 -11.51
C GLY A 597 -14.71 1.59 -11.95
N SER A 598 -14.82 0.47 -11.26
CA SER A 598 -14.15 -0.77 -11.63
C SER A 598 -14.93 -1.99 -11.16
N MET A 599 -14.77 -3.09 -11.89
CA MET A 599 -15.33 -4.41 -11.57
C MET A 599 -14.28 -5.47 -11.87
N THR A 600 -14.10 -6.40 -10.95
CA THR A 600 -13.21 -7.56 -11.08
C THR A 600 -14.02 -8.83 -10.81
N VAL A 601 -13.94 -9.80 -11.73
CA VAL A 601 -14.41 -11.17 -11.52
C VAL A 601 -13.19 -12.07 -11.51
N LEU A 602 -12.99 -12.85 -10.43
CA LEU A 602 -11.76 -13.57 -10.15
C LEU A 602 -12.05 -15.04 -9.77
N ASP A 603 -11.44 -15.99 -10.47
CA ASP A 603 -11.35 -17.39 -10.08
C ASP A 603 -9.90 -17.69 -9.64
N ALA A 604 -9.71 -17.82 -8.32
CA ALA A 604 -8.43 -18.08 -7.68
C ALA A 604 -8.45 -19.46 -7.01
N LYS A 605 -7.64 -20.41 -7.50
CA LYS A 605 -7.65 -21.80 -7.05
C LYS A 605 -6.23 -22.36 -6.92
N PHE A 606 -6.05 -23.25 -5.96
CA PHE A 606 -4.84 -24.06 -5.88
C PHE A 606 -4.82 -25.08 -7.02
N THR A 607 -3.69 -25.16 -7.71
CA THR A 607 -3.43 -26.10 -8.82
C THR A 607 -2.46 -27.21 -8.44
N GLN A 608 -1.73 -27.01 -7.34
CA GLN A 608 -0.82 -27.97 -6.74
C GLN A 608 -0.72 -27.70 -5.24
N ALA A 609 -0.61 -28.73 -4.42
CA ALA A 609 -0.30 -28.67 -2.99
C ALA A 609 0.29 -30.00 -2.52
N VAL A 610 1.03 -29.99 -1.40
CA VAL A 610 1.51 -31.21 -0.71
C VAL A 610 0.29 -31.98 -0.17
N ASP A 611 -0.69 -31.28 0.38
CA ASP A 611 -2.00 -31.85 0.68
C ASP A 611 -2.90 -31.86 -0.57
N PRO A 612 -3.18 -33.03 -1.17
CA PRO A 612 -3.96 -33.12 -2.39
C PRO A 612 -5.40 -32.66 -2.26
N THR A 613 -5.96 -32.59 -1.04
CA THR A 613 -7.35 -32.13 -0.78
C THR A 613 -7.51 -30.64 -1.07
N LEU A 614 -6.42 -29.87 -1.03
CA LEU A 614 -6.41 -28.45 -1.34
C LEU A 614 -6.46 -28.17 -2.86
N VAL A 615 -6.13 -29.15 -3.70
CA VAL A 615 -6.11 -28.96 -5.16
C VAL A 615 -7.54 -28.73 -5.67
N GLY A 616 -7.76 -27.61 -6.37
CA GLY A 616 -9.07 -27.17 -6.84
C GLY A 616 -9.83 -26.30 -5.84
N GLN A 617 -9.42 -26.25 -4.56
CA GLN A 617 -9.98 -25.36 -3.56
C GLN A 617 -9.64 -23.89 -3.86
N ARG A 618 -10.49 -22.99 -3.37
CA ARG A 618 -10.30 -21.55 -3.55
C ARG A 618 -9.24 -21.01 -2.61
N VAL A 619 -8.49 -20.04 -3.10
CA VAL A 619 -7.56 -19.26 -2.26
C VAL A 619 -8.37 -18.45 -1.24
N THR A 620 -7.94 -18.50 0.02
CA THR A 620 -8.63 -17.83 1.14
C THR A 620 -8.56 -16.31 1.04
N ASN A 621 -9.54 -15.62 1.62
CA ASN A 621 -9.68 -14.16 1.68
C ASN A 621 -9.77 -13.46 0.31
N VAL A 622 -10.10 -14.19 -0.78
CA VAL A 622 -10.19 -13.64 -2.13
C VAL A 622 -11.65 -13.63 -2.58
N PRO A 623 -12.27 -12.44 -2.81
CA PRO A 623 -13.63 -12.36 -3.32
C PRO A 623 -13.69 -12.79 -4.77
N ARG A 624 -14.78 -13.47 -5.16
CA ARG A 624 -15.02 -13.87 -6.56
C ARG A 624 -15.41 -12.68 -7.43
N VAL A 625 -16.19 -11.77 -6.87
CA VAL A 625 -16.63 -10.54 -7.54
C VAL A 625 -16.41 -9.38 -6.58
N LYS A 626 -15.75 -8.35 -7.07
CA LYS A 626 -15.68 -7.05 -6.41
C LYS A 626 -16.02 -5.96 -7.41
N ALA A 627 -16.79 -4.96 -6.97
CA ALA A 627 -17.12 -3.79 -7.76
C ALA A 627 -16.96 -2.54 -6.90
N SER A 628 -16.50 -1.47 -7.49
CA SER A 628 -16.32 -0.16 -6.87
C SER A 628 -16.76 0.92 -7.85
N LEU A 629 -17.53 1.90 -7.35
CA LEU A 629 -17.96 3.04 -8.15
C LEU A 629 -17.91 4.30 -7.29
N PHE A 630 -16.98 5.18 -7.60
CA PHE A 630 -16.95 6.54 -7.10
C PHE A 630 -17.51 7.48 -8.17
N ALA A 631 -18.40 8.39 -7.75
CA ALA A 631 -18.94 9.47 -8.57
C ALA A 631 -18.83 10.80 -7.83
N ASP A 632 -18.43 11.85 -8.53
CA ASP A 632 -18.39 13.24 -8.04
C ASP A 632 -19.18 14.13 -8.97
N TYR A 633 -20.22 14.78 -8.46
CA TYR A 633 -21.16 15.60 -9.22
C TYR A 633 -21.18 17.04 -8.74
N LYS A 634 -20.79 17.96 -9.62
CA LYS A 634 -20.87 19.42 -9.38
C LYS A 634 -22.28 19.90 -9.64
N ILE A 635 -22.89 20.60 -8.69
CA ILE A 635 -24.24 21.11 -8.82
C ILE A 635 -24.18 22.47 -9.52
N ALA A 636 -24.62 22.53 -10.78
CA ALA A 636 -24.55 23.75 -11.58
C ALA A 636 -25.34 24.94 -10.96
N ALA A 637 -26.45 24.67 -10.29
CA ALA A 637 -27.29 25.69 -9.61
C ALA A 637 -26.62 26.27 -8.36
N LEU A 638 -25.57 25.61 -7.81
CA LEU A 638 -24.86 26.04 -6.60
C LEU A 638 -23.35 26.08 -6.90
N PRO A 639 -22.82 27.15 -7.47
CA PRO A 639 -21.41 27.26 -7.83
C PRO A 639 -20.48 26.95 -6.65
N GLY A 640 -19.49 26.11 -6.88
CA GLY A 640 -18.57 25.64 -5.85
C GLY A 640 -19.04 24.43 -5.05
N PHE A 641 -20.31 24.02 -5.15
CA PHE A 641 -20.85 22.87 -4.43
C PHE A 641 -20.80 21.58 -5.28
N ALA A 642 -20.39 20.48 -4.65
CA ALA A 642 -20.42 19.16 -5.28
C ALA A 642 -20.76 18.08 -4.25
N LEU A 643 -21.42 17.03 -4.73
CA LEU A 643 -21.72 15.81 -4.00
C LEU A 643 -20.85 14.67 -4.53
N ASN A 644 -20.45 13.76 -3.67
CA ASN A 644 -19.80 12.52 -4.10
C ASN A 644 -20.38 11.31 -3.37
N ALA A 645 -20.24 10.15 -4.00
CA ALA A 645 -20.60 8.87 -3.41
C ALA A 645 -19.61 7.79 -3.86
N LEU A 646 -19.34 6.84 -2.98
CA LEU A 646 -18.55 5.64 -3.26
C LEU A 646 -19.36 4.42 -2.85
N ALA A 647 -19.67 3.54 -3.80
CA ALA A 647 -20.30 2.24 -3.56
C ALA A 647 -19.28 1.12 -3.78
N VAL A 648 -19.18 0.21 -2.83
CA VAL A 648 -18.29 -0.97 -2.90
C VAL A 648 -19.10 -2.22 -2.63
N PHE A 649 -18.98 -3.21 -3.51
CA PHE A 649 -19.53 -4.54 -3.35
C PHE A 649 -18.42 -5.58 -3.35
N GLU A 650 -18.46 -6.55 -2.43
CA GLU A 650 -17.63 -7.75 -2.43
C GLU A 650 -18.49 -8.99 -2.24
N SER A 651 -18.30 -10.00 -3.09
CA SER A 651 -18.89 -11.32 -2.89
C SER A 651 -18.24 -12.04 -1.71
N GLY A 652 -18.88 -13.10 -1.22
CA GLY A 652 -18.34 -13.93 -0.16
C GLY A 652 -16.92 -14.41 -0.42
N LYS A 653 -16.14 -14.56 0.66
CA LYS A 653 -14.74 -14.99 0.65
C LYS A 653 -14.59 -16.29 1.43
N THR A 654 -13.82 -17.22 0.92
CA THR A 654 -13.42 -18.42 1.65
C THR A 654 -12.50 -18.05 2.80
N VAL A 655 -12.74 -18.56 3.99
CA VAL A 655 -11.99 -18.27 5.21
C VAL A 655 -10.90 -19.30 5.45
N ASN A 656 -11.28 -20.58 5.48
CA ASN A 656 -10.36 -21.70 5.68
C ASN A 656 -10.05 -22.42 4.34
N ALA A 657 -8.95 -23.17 4.33
CA ALA A 657 -8.41 -23.73 3.09
C ALA A 657 -9.30 -24.81 2.45
N ASP A 658 -10.07 -25.56 3.23
CA ASP A 658 -11.01 -26.57 2.76
C ASP A 658 -12.33 -25.99 2.21
N GLY A 659 -12.56 -24.68 2.41
CA GLY A 659 -13.72 -23.98 1.89
C GLY A 659 -15.01 -24.16 2.70
N SER A 660 -14.97 -24.79 3.87
CA SER A 660 -16.13 -25.03 4.73
C SER A 660 -16.71 -23.75 5.33
N VAL A 661 -15.86 -22.75 5.59
CA VAL A 661 -16.25 -21.45 6.15
C VAL A 661 -16.12 -20.33 5.12
N THR A 662 -17.14 -19.50 5.00
CA THR A 662 -17.16 -18.35 4.07
C THR A 662 -17.69 -17.10 4.76
N LEU A 663 -17.06 -15.95 4.50
CA LEU A 663 -17.63 -14.64 4.81
C LEU A 663 -18.80 -14.37 3.85
N PRO A 664 -19.91 -13.79 4.32
CA PRO A 664 -21.04 -13.43 3.46
C PRO A 664 -20.69 -12.28 2.50
N ASN A 665 -21.53 -12.08 1.48
CA ASN A 665 -21.44 -10.90 0.62
C ASN A 665 -21.56 -9.62 1.44
N SER A 666 -20.81 -8.62 1.06
CA SER A 666 -20.82 -7.30 1.70
C SER A 666 -20.99 -6.20 0.67
N TRP A 667 -21.60 -5.10 1.10
CA TRP A 667 -21.61 -3.85 0.37
C TRP A 667 -21.54 -2.67 1.34
N GLN A 668 -20.91 -1.61 0.89
CA GLN A 668 -20.75 -0.38 1.65
C GLN A 668 -21.05 0.80 0.75
N LEU A 669 -21.73 1.81 1.30
CA LEU A 669 -22.00 3.08 0.65
C LEU A 669 -21.39 4.19 1.50
N ASP A 670 -20.52 4.98 0.89
CA ASP A 670 -19.96 6.21 1.47
C ASP A 670 -20.54 7.40 0.68
N ALA A 671 -20.75 8.52 1.35
CA ALA A 671 -21.26 9.76 0.73
C ALA A 671 -20.49 10.97 1.24
N GLY A 672 -20.37 11.98 0.41
CA GLY A 672 -19.69 13.20 0.82
C GLY A 672 -20.20 14.43 0.05
N MET A 673 -19.81 15.58 0.57
CA MET A 673 -20.03 16.86 -0.09
C MET A 673 -18.82 17.77 0.10
N ARG A 674 -18.62 18.66 -0.87
CA ARG A 674 -17.62 19.73 -0.76
C ARG A 674 -18.20 21.05 -1.24
N TYR A 675 -17.73 22.14 -0.61
CA TYR A 675 -18.12 23.49 -0.97
C TYR A 675 -16.90 24.39 -1.04
N GLN A 676 -16.60 24.88 -2.24
CA GLN A 676 -15.55 25.86 -2.51
C GLN A 676 -16.15 27.26 -2.36
N THR A 677 -15.60 28.05 -1.44
CA THR A 677 -16.09 29.40 -1.14
C THR A 677 -14.90 30.33 -0.84
N LYS A 678 -15.18 31.56 -0.46
CA LYS A 678 -14.19 32.49 0.09
C LYS A 678 -14.60 32.87 1.51
N LEU A 679 -13.71 32.65 2.47
CA LEU A 679 -13.87 33.13 3.84
C LEU A 679 -12.77 34.16 4.13
N MET A 680 -13.14 35.33 4.64
CA MET A 680 -12.19 36.43 4.91
C MET A 680 -11.28 36.78 3.70
N GLY A 681 -11.82 36.65 2.47
CA GLY A 681 -11.07 36.90 1.25
C GLY A 681 -10.23 35.72 0.72
N GLN A 682 -10.00 34.69 1.54
CA GLN A 682 -9.20 33.52 1.18
C GLN A 682 -10.05 32.41 0.57
N SER A 683 -9.50 31.74 -0.45
CA SER A 683 -10.10 30.56 -1.06
C SER A 683 -10.22 29.45 0.00
N THR A 684 -11.43 28.98 0.25
CA THR A 684 -11.70 28.01 1.32
C THR A 684 -12.51 26.85 0.79
N LEU A 685 -12.06 25.63 1.07
CA LEU A 685 -12.73 24.40 0.70
C LEU A 685 -13.19 23.65 1.96
N LEU A 686 -14.52 23.52 2.08
CA LEU A 686 -15.17 22.74 3.12
C LEU A 686 -15.49 21.34 2.58
N ARG A 687 -15.25 20.28 3.35
CA ARG A 687 -15.65 18.92 3.04
C ARG A 687 -16.32 18.25 4.23
N LEU A 688 -17.32 17.44 3.92
CA LEU A 688 -17.95 16.51 4.87
C LEU A 688 -18.07 15.16 4.18
N ASN A 689 -17.59 14.11 4.82
CA ASN A 689 -17.66 12.72 4.34
C ASN A 689 -18.30 11.83 5.40
N VAL A 690 -19.16 10.91 4.96
CA VAL A 690 -19.79 9.88 5.79
C VAL A 690 -19.39 8.53 5.19
N GLU A 691 -18.52 7.81 5.86
CA GLU A 691 -18.14 6.44 5.54
C GLU A 691 -19.18 5.47 6.13
N ASN A 692 -19.50 4.39 5.41
CA ASN A 692 -20.50 3.40 5.79
C ASN A 692 -21.84 4.05 6.20
N LEU A 693 -22.44 4.78 5.28
CA LEU A 693 -23.68 5.55 5.48
C LEU A 693 -24.82 4.71 6.11
N THR A 694 -24.89 3.43 5.74
CA THR A 694 -25.89 2.47 6.22
C THR A 694 -25.58 1.88 7.60
N ASN A 695 -24.41 2.18 8.17
CA ASN A 695 -23.92 1.66 9.45
C ASN A 695 -23.95 0.12 9.56
N ARG A 696 -23.63 -0.56 8.48
CA ARG A 696 -23.64 -2.02 8.43
C ARG A 696 -22.32 -2.57 9.00
N ILE A 697 -22.39 -3.48 9.97
CA ILE A 697 -21.23 -4.16 10.56
C ILE A 697 -21.17 -5.58 10.00
N TYR A 698 -20.00 -5.98 9.53
CA TYR A 698 -19.72 -7.28 8.96
C TYR A 698 -18.23 -7.62 9.10
N TRP A 699 -17.85 -8.89 8.91
CA TRP A 699 -16.45 -9.29 8.79
C TRP A 699 -15.91 -8.87 7.43
N ARG A 700 -14.97 -7.94 7.42
CA ARG A 700 -14.40 -7.34 6.21
C ARG A 700 -13.41 -8.29 5.52
N GLU A 701 -12.58 -8.97 6.30
CA GLU A 701 -11.51 -9.84 5.82
C GLU A 701 -11.22 -10.96 6.82
N ALA A 702 -10.65 -12.05 6.31
CA ALA A 702 -10.22 -13.21 7.07
C ALA A 702 -8.91 -13.79 6.47
N PRO A 703 -7.79 -13.03 6.51
CA PRO A 703 -6.53 -13.52 5.98
C PRO A 703 -5.96 -14.66 6.81
N THR A 704 -5.41 -15.67 6.13
CA THR A 704 -4.59 -16.71 6.72
C THR A 704 -3.13 -16.28 6.68
N GLN A 705 -2.46 -16.29 7.82
CA GLN A 705 -1.05 -15.94 7.93
C GLN A 705 -0.13 -17.15 7.64
N SER A 706 1.12 -16.86 7.32
CA SER A 706 2.11 -17.90 6.97
C SER A 706 2.38 -18.93 8.10
N TRP A 707 2.01 -18.61 9.33
CA TRP A 707 2.10 -19.53 10.49
C TRP A 707 0.80 -20.30 10.77
N GLY A 708 -0.24 -20.16 9.92
CA GLY A 708 -1.49 -20.90 9.98
C GLY A 708 -2.64 -20.16 10.68
N GLY A 709 -2.38 -19.08 11.40
CA GLY A 709 -3.44 -18.31 12.08
C GLY A 709 -4.41 -17.65 11.09
N ILE A 710 -5.71 -17.71 11.40
CA ILE A 710 -6.79 -17.04 10.64
C ILE A 710 -7.31 -15.89 11.50
N TYR A 711 -7.38 -14.68 10.91
CA TYR A 711 -7.75 -13.49 11.66
C TYR A 711 -8.91 -12.74 11.00
N LEU A 712 -10.00 -12.62 11.73
CA LEU A 712 -11.20 -11.87 11.33
C LEU A 712 -11.06 -10.41 11.73
N PHE A 713 -11.34 -9.49 10.81
CA PHE A 713 -11.39 -8.06 11.07
C PHE A 713 -12.77 -7.50 10.76
N PRO A 714 -13.40 -6.75 11.68
CA PRO A 714 -14.72 -6.16 11.43
C PRO A 714 -14.60 -4.95 10.49
N SER A 715 -15.69 -4.62 9.82
CA SER A 715 -15.84 -3.38 9.06
C SER A 715 -15.88 -2.17 10.01
N THR A 716 -15.49 -1.01 9.49
CA THR A 716 -15.64 0.27 10.21
C THR A 716 -17.12 0.64 10.34
N PRO A 717 -17.64 1.02 11.54
CA PRO A 717 -18.94 1.62 11.68
C PRO A 717 -19.08 2.94 10.91
N ARG A 718 -20.30 3.45 10.79
CA ARG A 718 -20.51 4.77 10.17
C ARG A 718 -19.62 5.81 10.83
N THR A 719 -18.81 6.48 10.01
CA THR A 719 -17.83 7.47 10.45
C THR A 719 -18.05 8.77 9.70
N VAL A 720 -18.25 9.86 10.43
CA VAL A 720 -18.42 11.22 9.90
C VAL A 720 -17.13 11.99 10.06
N ARG A 721 -16.63 12.57 8.96
CA ARG A 721 -15.39 13.35 8.92
C ARG A 721 -15.63 14.70 8.28
N GLY A 722 -15.06 15.75 8.89
CA GLY A 722 -15.06 17.09 8.35
C GLY A 722 -13.66 17.63 8.11
N SER A 723 -13.51 18.50 7.11
CA SER A 723 -12.27 19.26 6.91
C SER A 723 -12.52 20.65 6.36
N VAL A 724 -11.63 21.56 6.75
CA VAL A 724 -11.54 22.93 6.23
C VAL A 724 -10.13 23.12 5.68
N THR A 725 -10.02 23.50 4.41
CA THR A 725 -8.77 23.83 3.73
C THR A 725 -8.81 25.28 3.29
N VAL A 726 -7.80 26.06 3.64
CA VAL A 726 -7.65 27.47 3.29
C VAL A 726 -6.39 27.68 2.48
N ASP A 727 -6.51 28.38 1.35
CA ASP A 727 -5.39 28.78 0.49
C ASP A 727 -5.04 30.26 0.78
N PHE A 728 -3.75 30.53 1.04
CA PHE A 728 -3.19 31.84 1.35
C PHE A 728 -2.34 32.38 0.22
#